data_93437379f9c8eb022ba8b0224be50f43
#
_entry.id   93437379f9c8eb022ba8b0224be50f43
#
_cell.length_a   1.000
_cell.length_b   1.000
_cell.length_c   1.000
_cell.angle_alpha   90.00
_cell.angle_beta   90.00
_cell.angle_gamma   90.00
#
_symmetry.space_group_name_H-M   'P 1'
#
loop_
_entity.id
_entity.type
_entity.pdbx_description
1 polymer ?
#
loop_
_entity_poly.entity_id
_entity_poly.type
_entity_poly.pdbx_seq_one_letter_code
_entity_poly.pdbx_strand_id
1 'polypeptide(L)'
;MAQIAKIAIEAATYAIDKPYSYQVPDGMTVSAGLRVIVPFGRGNRRSEGMVLAVENGQPERKLKAVLSVLDEAPQLSDRQIRLALWMCQRYFCTFYDALHAILPIGLWYEHREIWSLTRKTAEGELTEKETQLADMLRQREQTFAALQAAQPQARAVLQRLQALGLAACRQESSRRTSDKTDKLISLAIEPEEADVLAQKKRKQAPRQSDALLFLLQNGETSLHDLVYFTGVSRQAVMKMAEGKTLSMREQEVFRVRLRAADETAPEIRLNAEQQAAYEDILQSVHSGKAGVTLLQGVTGSGKTEVYIRLAQRLLQEGRTAMILVPEIALTPQMMQRFSMYFGEDVALLHSGLGVTERYDQYKRIRQGAAKIVLGTRSAVFAPLENLGLIVIDEEQEGSYESEKAPCYHARDIAKYRCAKEGAWLVLGSATPTVETAYHARQGSYRLALLRKRYNENALPRVSLVDMRQELRQGNYTSVSRPLYEEIRKNLELGQQTILFLNRRGNSRQLICPSCGYVPQCPRCSAYLTYHSVNRRMMCHLCGYSEAFTPDCPACGAPFKPIGAGTQKVEQELKELFPDTPILRMDADSVGTQHERVLQQFEEEKIPILLGTQMVAKGLDFDNVTLVGVLAADQSLYVDHYRAAERTFVLLTQVVGRAGRGSKEGRAIIQTYTPENEVLTDAAAQDYEHFYEREIGLRRMRREPPFADEMVLTVTGTEESEVQLACRQVADSLREAVLQPPYGELQLQVLGPAPAGVVKVNNRFRYRITVVGRCSAEVRRLLSAYMKGFSNKKEYRKLHIFAECNRMN
;
A
#
# COMPACT_ATOMS: atom_id res chain seq x y z
N MET A 1 32.24 15.93 28.83
CA MET A 1 31.67 16.58 27.62
C MET A 1 30.20 16.28 27.62
N ALA A 2 29.36 17.27 27.33
CA ALA A 2 27.91 17.03 27.27
C ALA A 2 27.53 16.19 26.04
N GLN A 3 26.67 15.22 26.25
CA GLN A 3 26.07 14.47 25.11
C GLN A 3 24.94 15.28 24.48
N ILE A 4 24.95 15.38 23.15
CA ILE A 4 23.98 16.12 22.37
C ILE A 4 23.30 15.13 21.41
N ALA A 5 21.98 14.98 21.56
CA ALA A 5 21.17 14.16 20.67
C ALA A 5 20.61 15.01 19.51
N LYS A 6 20.78 14.52 18.28
CA LYS A 6 20.12 15.06 17.07
C LYS A 6 18.79 14.32 16.90
N ILE A 7 17.69 15.05 17.00
CA ILE A 7 16.35 14.46 17.13
C ILE A 7 15.45 15.00 16.02
N ALA A 8 14.79 14.10 15.28
CA ALA A 8 13.66 14.43 14.44
C ALA A 8 12.39 14.47 15.30
N ILE A 9 11.51 15.44 15.08
CA ILE A 9 10.37 15.72 15.96
C ILE A 9 9.06 15.53 15.20
N GLU A 10 8.14 14.79 15.78
CA GLU A 10 6.82 14.51 15.21
C GLU A 10 6.02 15.79 14.87
N ALA A 11 6.06 16.77 15.77
CA ALA A 11 5.33 18.03 15.59
C ALA A 11 5.95 18.98 14.54
N ALA A 12 7.06 18.61 13.89
CA ALA A 12 7.68 19.42 12.87
C ALA A 12 6.91 19.31 11.54
N THR A 13 6.48 20.44 10.99
CA THR A 13 5.92 20.51 9.64
C THR A 13 7.05 20.49 8.61
N TYR A 14 6.74 20.15 7.35
CA TYR A 14 7.74 20.07 6.26
C TYR A 14 8.63 21.33 6.15
N ALA A 15 8.07 22.52 6.41
CA ALA A 15 8.82 23.78 6.34
C ALA A 15 9.94 23.90 7.38
N ILE A 16 9.79 23.28 8.54
CA ILE A 16 10.70 23.34 9.67
C ILE A 16 11.32 22.00 10.03
N ASP A 17 11.07 20.98 9.21
CA ASP A 17 11.62 19.64 9.44
C ASP A 17 13.13 19.62 9.22
N LYS A 18 13.83 19.37 10.32
CA LYS A 18 15.28 19.21 10.39
C LYS A 18 15.63 18.48 11.68
N PRO A 19 16.83 17.88 11.80
CA PRO A 19 17.31 17.41 13.09
C PRO A 19 17.52 18.57 14.07
N TYR A 20 16.90 18.48 15.25
CA TYR A 20 17.04 19.43 16.33
C TYR A 20 18.01 18.92 17.39
N SER A 21 18.84 19.79 17.95
CA SER A 21 19.82 19.44 18.98
C SER A 21 19.20 19.56 20.36
N TYR A 22 19.35 18.51 21.19
CA TYR A 22 18.94 18.46 22.58
C TYR A 22 20.06 17.95 23.44
N GLN A 23 20.16 18.49 24.66
CA GLN A 23 21.09 17.97 25.64
C GLN A 23 20.55 16.67 26.24
N VAL A 24 21.41 15.68 26.36
CA VAL A 24 21.10 14.45 27.11
C VAL A 24 21.43 14.68 28.57
N PRO A 25 20.46 14.54 29.51
CA PRO A 25 20.72 14.68 30.93
C PRO A 25 21.71 13.62 31.45
N ASP A 26 22.49 13.96 32.46
CA ASP A 26 23.38 13.02 33.12
C ASP A 26 22.57 11.84 33.70
N GLY A 27 23.06 10.62 33.48
CA GLY A 27 22.40 9.38 33.91
C GLY A 27 21.34 8.85 32.94
N MET A 28 21.03 9.55 31.83
CA MET A 28 20.12 9.07 30.81
C MET A 28 20.93 8.45 29.65
N THR A 29 20.63 7.17 29.32
CA THR A 29 21.25 6.50 28.17
C THR A 29 20.39 6.74 26.92
N VAL A 30 20.98 7.40 25.93
CA VAL A 30 20.33 7.73 24.66
C VAL A 30 21.21 7.25 23.50
N SER A 31 20.62 6.53 22.55
CA SER A 31 21.31 6.08 21.34
C SER A 31 20.45 6.32 20.09
N ALA A 32 21.07 6.29 18.92
CA ALA A 32 20.34 6.40 17.66
C ALA A 32 19.27 5.31 17.54
N GLY A 33 18.11 5.67 17.00
CA GLY A 33 16.96 4.77 16.84
C GLY A 33 16.04 4.66 18.06
N LEU A 34 16.34 5.32 19.19
CA LEU A 34 15.44 5.42 20.34
C LEU A 34 14.43 6.55 20.15
N ARG A 35 13.20 6.32 20.62
CA ARG A 35 12.20 7.38 20.74
C ARG A 35 12.29 8.06 22.10
N VAL A 36 12.12 9.34 22.08
CA VAL A 36 12.26 10.21 23.26
C VAL A 36 11.13 11.23 23.31
N ILE A 37 10.83 11.75 24.49
CA ILE A 37 9.99 12.92 24.66
C ILE A 37 10.87 14.15 24.82
N VAL A 38 10.57 15.20 24.07
CA VAL A 38 11.30 16.46 24.08
C VAL A 38 10.36 17.67 24.15
N PRO A 39 10.81 18.81 24.71
CA PRO A 39 10.05 20.05 24.68
C PRO A 39 10.25 20.76 23.34
N PHE A 40 9.17 20.96 22.56
CA PHE A 40 9.24 21.58 21.24
C PHE A 40 8.46 22.91 21.16
N GLY A 41 8.92 23.81 20.29
CA GLY A 41 8.33 25.12 20.06
C GLY A 41 8.51 26.13 21.22
N ARG A 42 7.91 27.32 21.08
CA ARG A 42 8.03 28.39 22.09
C ARG A 42 7.32 28.05 23.41
N GLY A 43 6.26 27.24 23.31
CA GLY A 43 5.47 26.81 24.49
C GLY A 43 5.98 25.54 25.17
N ASN A 44 7.16 25.04 24.83
CA ASN A 44 7.74 23.79 25.37
C ASN A 44 6.75 22.61 25.39
N ARG A 45 5.91 22.51 24.36
CA ARG A 45 4.98 21.37 24.23
C ARG A 45 5.78 20.08 24.16
N ARG A 46 5.38 19.10 24.98
CA ARG A 46 5.96 17.75 24.91
C ARG A 46 5.64 17.14 23.56
N SER A 47 6.65 16.65 22.86
CA SER A 47 6.51 16.03 21.55
C SER A 47 7.38 14.79 21.48
N GLU A 48 6.92 13.78 20.80
CA GLU A 48 7.74 12.61 20.49
C GLU A 48 8.84 13.00 19.50
N GLY A 49 10.00 12.40 19.68
CA GLY A 49 11.15 12.58 18.82
C GLY A 49 11.91 11.29 18.62
N MET A 50 12.49 11.11 17.43
CA MET A 50 13.38 10.00 17.09
C MET A 50 14.82 10.47 17.13
N VAL A 51 15.66 9.80 17.89
CA VAL A 51 17.10 10.07 17.95
C VAL A 51 17.78 9.57 16.68
N LEU A 52 18.43 10.47 15.95
CA LEU A 52 19.13 10.16 14.69
C LEU A 52 20.60 9.91 14.90
N ALA A 53 21.20 10.67 15.83
CA ALA A 53 22.61 10.57 16.19
C ALA A 53 22.83 11.14 17.59
N VAL A 54 23.88 10.68 18.26
CA VAL A 54 24.37 11.26 19.53
C VAL A 54 25.83 11.66 19.33
N GLU A 55 26.16 12.90 19.67
CA GLU A 55 27.47 13.51 19.49
C GLU A 55 27.97 14.01 20.87
N ASN A 56 29.27 13.93 21.09
CA ASN A 56 29.89 14.55 22.25
C ASN A 56 30.41 15.95 21.89
N GLY A 57 30.01 16.97 22.62
CA GLY A 57 30.40 18.34 22.29
C GLY A 57 30.03 19.34 23.37
N GLN A 58 30.50 20.57 23.21
CA GLN A 58 30.02 21.71 23.97
C GLN A 58 29.00 22.47 23.12
N PRO A 59 27.76 22.67 23.59
CA PRO A 59 26.77 23.39 22.83
C PRO A 59 27.10 24.90 22.80
N GLU A 60 27.10 25.49 21.60
CA GLU A 60 27.27 26.95 21.42
C GLU A 60 26.15 27.77 22.04
N ARG A 61 25.00 27.16 22.31
CA ARG A 61 23.82 27.79 22.94
C ARG A 61 23.21 26.85 23.97
N LYS A 62 22.49 27.42 24.95
CA LYS A 62 21.71 26.62 25.92
C LYS A 62 20.69 25.77 25.18
N LEU A 63 20.90 24.45 25.15
CA LEU A 63 19.99 23.48 24.54
C LEU A 63 18.88 23.12 25.52
N LYS A 64 17.71 22.78 24.99
CA LYS A 64 16.66 22.09 25.75
C LYS A 64 17.11 20.65 26.02
N ALA A 65 16.68 20.09 27.14
CA ALA A 65 17.02 18.73 27.53
C ALA A 65 15.97 17.71 27.01
N VAL A 66 16.41 16.48 26.78
CA VAL A 66 15.53 15.32 26.61
C VAL A 66 14.79 15.08 27.92
N LEU A 67 13.47 14.84 27.86
CA LEU A 67 12.65 14.67 29.07
C LEU A 67 12.59 13.22 29.53
N SER A 68 12.40 12.29 28.59
CA SER A 68 12.35 10.85 28.86
C SER A 68 12.65 10.03 27.63
N VAL A 69 13.09 8.79 27.81
CA VAL A 69 13.23 7.76 26.78
C VAL A 69 11.97 6.90 26.82
N LEU A 70 11.43 6.55 25.64
CA LEU A 70 10.22 5.76 25.51
C LEU A 70 10.48 4.27 25.30
N ASP A 71 11.62 3.93 24.76
CA ASP A 71 11.97 2.56 24.34
C ASP A 71 13.11 2.01 25.18
N GLU A 72 13.05 0.72 25.52
CA GLU A 72 14.14 0.01 26.20
C GLU A 72 15.31 -0.29 25.25
N ALA A 73 15.04 -0.41 23.96
CA ALA A 73 16.03 -0.66 22.93
C ALA A 73 15.72 0.13 21.64
N PRO A 74 16.72 0.45 20.80
CA PRO A 74 16.51 1.15 19.54
C PRO A 74 15.47 0.49 18.68
N GLN A 75 14.48 1.26 18.22
CA GLN A 75 13.41 0.77 17.31
C GLN A 75 13.85 0.79 15.85
N LEU A 76 14.81 1.63 15.50
CA LEU A 76 15.39 1.72 14.17
C LEU A 76 16.86 1.38 14.17
N SER A 77 17.28 0.65 13.15
CA SER A 77 18.68 0.47 12.81
C SER A 77 19.21 1.69 12.03
N ASP A 78 20.54 1.84 12.00
CA ASP A 78 21.19 2.89 11.19
C ASP A 78 20.81 2.80 9.70
N ARG A 79 20.55 1.60 9.17
CA ARG A 79 20.10 1.39 7.79
C ARG A 79 18.71 2.00 7.58
N GLN A 80 17.80 1.80 8.53
CA GLN A 80 16.45 2.35 8.48
C GLN A 80 16.44 3.87 8.66
N ILE A 81 17.29 4.42 9.51
CA ILE A 81 17.47 5.88 9.65
C ILE A 81 17.96 6.49 8.32
N ARG A 82 18.97 5.87 7.68
CA ARG A 82 19.45 6.33 6.36
C ARG A 82 18.37 6.22 5.28
N LEU A 83 17.58 5.15 5.30
CA LEU A 83 16.44 5.00 4.39
C LEU A 83 15.41 6.12 4.61
N ALA A 84 15.03 6.43 5.85
CA ALA A 84 14.09 7.51 6.16
C ALA A 84 14.61 8.88 5.66
N LEU A 85 15.88 9.20 5.90
CA LEU A 85 16.51 10.42 5.40
C LEU A 85 16.51 10.50 3.86
N TRP A 86 16.77 9.38 3.18
CA TRP A 86 16.69 9.32 1.73
C TRP A 86 15.24 9.52 1.25
N MET A 87 14.27 8.93 1.94
CA MET A 87 12.85 9.11 1.62
C MET A 87 12.40 10.57 1.73
N CYS A 88 12.86 11.31 2.76
CA CYS A 88 12.56 12.74 2.91
C CYS A 88 13.02 13.55 1.69
N GLN A 89 14.21 13.24 1.17
CA GLN A 89 14.78 13.92 0.01
C GLN A 89 14.11 13.48 -1.31
N ARG A 90 13.64 12.24 -1.38
CA ARG A 90 13.07 11.66 -2.61
C ARG A 90 11.60 12.01 -2.78
N TYR A 91 10.82 12.02 -1.68
CA TYR A 91 9.36 12.09 -1.69
C TYR A 91 8.77 13.34 -1.04
N PHE A 92 9.58 14.36 -0.76
CA PHE A 92 9.15 15.64 -0.18
C PHE A 92 8.30 15.47 1.09
N CYS A 93 8.67 14.57 1.97
CA CYS A 93 7.98 14.27 3.21
C CYS A 93 8.82 14.67 4.43
N THR A 94 8.19 14.74 5.61
CA THR A 94 8.91 14.89 6.87
C THR A 94 9.59 13.58 7.25
N PHE A 95 10.56 13.67 8.17
CA PHE A 95 11.20 12.47 8.70
C PHE A 95 10.19 11.55 9.39
N TYR A 96 9.23 12.12 10.11
CA TYR A 96 8.18 11.35 10.77
C TYR A 96 7.19 10.69 9.79
N ASP A 97 6.88 11.34 8.66
CA ASP A 97 6.10 10.67 7.60
C ASP A 97 6.84 9.41 7.10
N ALA A 98 8.15 9.52 6.88
CA ALA A 98 8.97 8.38 6.49
C ALA A 98 8.99 7.29 7.57
N LEU A 99 9.10 7.66 8.85
CA LEU A 99 9.06 6.72 9.96
C LEU A 99 7.73 5.99 10.08
N HIS A 100 6.62 6.70 9.91
CA HIS A 100 5.29 6.11 9.92
C HIS A 100 5.08 5.08 8.80
N ALA A 101 5.80 5.22 7.68
CA ALA A 101 5.81 4.23 6.62
C ALA A 101 6.69 3.01 6.96
N ILE A 102 7.82 3.21 7.64
CA ILE A 102 8.83 2.17 7.95
C ILE A 102 8.39 1.31 9.14
N LEU A 103 7.87 1.93 10.20
CA LEU A 103 7.52 1.23 11.44
C LEU A 103 6.06 0.79 11.45
N PRO A 104 5.74 -0.40 11.97
CA PRO A 104 4.36 -0.86 12.07
C PRO A 104 3.57 -0.02 13.09
N ILE A 105 2.29 0.17 12.80
CA ILE A 105 1.36 0.97 13.62
C ILE A 105 1.36 0.55 15.09
N GLY A 106 1.56 -0.73 15.39
CA GLY A 106 1.59 -1.27 16.75
C GLY A 106 2.72 -0.75 17.64
N LEU A 107 3.79 -0.19 17.04
CA LEU A 107 4.89 0.41 17.79
C LEU A 107 4.59 1.83 18.28
N TRP A 108 3.63 2.53 17.67
CA TRP A 108 3.35 3.92 18.01
C TRP A 108 2.59 4.02 19.33
N TYR A 109 2.94 5.05 20.12
CA TYR A 109 2.22 5.37 21.34
C TYR A 109 0.94 6.13 21.01
N GLU A 110 -0.13 5.80 21.70
CA GLU A 110 -1.29 6.66 21.79
C GLU A 110 -1.10 7.60 23.00
N HIS A 111 -1.05 8.88 22.72
CA HIS A 111 -1.06 9.90 23.75
C HIS A 111 -2.52 10.24 24.06
N ARG A 112 -2.98 9.86 25.25
CA ARG A 112 -4.33 10.16 25.70
C ARG A 112 -4.25 11.24 26.77
N GLU A 113 -4.96 12.33 26.54
CA GLU A 113 -5.20 13.32 27.57
C GLU A 113 -6.32 12.80 28.49
N ILE A 114 -5.97 12.49 29.73
CA ILE A 114 -6.93 12.09 30.75
C ILE A 114 -7.16 13.28 31.64
N TRP A 115 -8.43 13.66 31.76
CA TRP A 115 -8.87 14.75 32.58
C TRP A 115 -9.53 14.22 33.84
N SER A 116 -9.23 14.85 34.98
CA SER A 116 -9.78 14.53 36.30
C SER A 116 -10.11 15.81 37.05
N LEU A 117 -11.06 15.74 37.98
CA LEU A 117 -11.35 16.81 38.91
C LEU A 117 -10.28 16.88 40.01
N THR A 118 -9.80 18.08 40.30
CA THR A 118 -8.83 18.33 41.40
C THR A 118 -9.50 18.70 42.70
N ARG A 119 -10.71 19.29 42.65
CA ARG A 119 -11.53 19.67 43.83
C ARG A 119 -12.93 19.13 43.69
N LYS A 120 -13.53 18.73 44.79
CA LYS A 120 -14.89 18.15 44.77
C LYS A 120 -16.00 19.20 44.67
N THR A 121 -15.73 20.45 45.00
CA THR A 121 -16.70 21.58 44.99
C THR A 121 -16.08 22.77 44.23
N ALA A 122 -16.87 23.35 43.32
CA ALA A 122 -16.50 24.59 42.65
C ALA A 122 -16.86 25.79 43.55
N GLU A 123 -15.88 26.65 43.81
CA GLU A 123 -16.13 27.99 44.36
C GLU A 123 -16.30 28.97 43.19
N GLY A 124 -17.53 29.29 42.81
CA GLY A 124 -17.87 30.21 41.72
C GLY A 124 -18.97 29.70 40.81
N GLU A 125 -19.61 30.65 40.11
CA GLU A 125 -20.65 30.33 39.10
C GLU A 125 -19.98 29.72 37.86
N LEU A 126 -20.24 28.44 37.63
CA LEU A 126 -19.88 27.74 36.41
C LEU A 126 -21.00 27.90 35.36
N THR A 127 -20.63 28.06 34.11
CA THR A 127 -21.60 28.03 33.02
C THR A 127 -22.17 26.60 32.87
N GLU A 128 -23.34 26.50 32.28
CA GLU A 128 -23.99 25.21 32.04
C GLU A 128 -23.06 24.18 31.37
N LYS A 129 -22.25 24.62 30.40
CA LYS A 129 -21.25 23.79 29.68
C LYS A 129 -20.11 23.34 30.59
N GLU A 130 -19.67 24.19 31.52
CA GLU A 130 -18.62 23.88 32.48
C GLU A 130 -19.15 22.91 33.53
N THR A 131 -20.37 23.09 33.99
CA THR A 131 -21.03 22.18 34.91
C THR A 131 -21.20 20.80 34.34
N GLN A 132 -21.64 20.70 33.08
CA GLN A 132 -21.82 19.42 32.42
C GLN A 132 -20.50 18.63 32.33
N LEU A 133 -19.39 19.25 31.90
CA LEU A 133 -18.08 18.58 31.84
C LEU A 133 -17.53 18.29 33.25
N ALA A 134 -17.72 19.19 34.22
CA ALA A 134 -17.32 18.94 35.60
C ALA A 134 -18.08 17.74 36.22
N ASP A 135 -19.38 17.57 35.93
CA ASP A 135 -20.17 16.43 36.38
C ASP A 135 -19.70 15.10 35.73
N MET A 136 -19.35 15.13 34.46
CA MET A 136 -18.74 13.96 33.82
C MET A 136 -17.42 13.57 34.49
N LEU A 137 -16.56 14.55 34.80
CA LEU A 137 -15.29 14.35 35.49
C LEU A 137 -15.46 13.96 36.96
N ARG A 138 -16.59 14.35 37.60
CA ARG A 138 -16.90 13.96 38.96
C ARG A 138 -17.23 12.49 39.10
N GLN A 139 -17.84 11.90 38.06
CA GLN A 139 -18.20 10.48 38.06
C GLN A 139 -16.95 9.59 37.89
N ARG A 140 -16.06 9.94 36.99
CA ARG A 140 -14.78 9.25 36.72
C ARG A 140 -13.84 10.13 35.87
N GLU A 141 -12.56 9.80 35.89
CA GLU A 141 -11.61 10.35 34.93
C GLU A 141 -12.04 10.02 33.50
N GLN A 142 -11.90 10.98 32.58
CA GLN A 142 -12.32 10.85 31.19
C GLN A 142 -11.20 11.21 30.23
N THR A 143 -11.19 10.53 29.08
CA THR A 143 -10.31 10.93 27.98
C THR A 143 -10.83 12.19 27.29
N PHE A 144 -9.92 13.02 26.75
CA PHE A 144 -10.32 14.20 25.99
C PHE A 144 -11.27 13.85 24.84
N ALA A 145 -11.04 12.71 24.14
CA ALA A 145 -11.89 12.24 23.07
C ALA A 145 -13.34 11.99 23.52
N ALA A 146 -13.54 11.39 24.69
CA ALA A 146 -14.87 11.16 25.26
C ALA A 146 -15.57 12.48 25.62
N LEU A 147 -14.82 13.43 26.19
CA LEU A 147 -15.36 14.75 26.54
C LEU A 147 -15.67 15.59 25.30
N GLN A 148 -14.87 15.48 24.26
CA GLN A 148 -15.12 16.16 22.97
C GLN A 148 -16.31 15.57 22.21
N ALA A 149 -16.54 14.27 22.31
CA ALA A 149 -17.72 13.61 21.75
C ALA A 149 -19.01 14.07 22.43
N ALA A 150 -18.97 14.31 23.76
CA ALA A 150 -20.09 14.85 24.52
C ALA A 150 -20.31 16.34 24.26
N GLN A 151 -19.24 17.10 24.05
CA GLN A 151 -19.31 18.56 23.84
C GLN A 151 -18.24 19.04 22.84
N PRO A 152 -18.64 19.51 21.63
CA PRO A 152 -17.68 19.93 20.62
C PRO A 152 -16.67 21.01 21.04
N GLN A 153 -17.04 21.87 22.01
CA GLN A 153 -16.21 22.95 22.56
C GLN A 153 -15.42 22.54 23.82
N ALA A 154 -15.34 21.25 24.14
CA ALA A 154 -14.72 20.72 25.36
C ALA A 154 -13.33 21.29 25.66
N ARG A 155 -12.48 21.51 24.65
CA ARG A 155 -11.12 22.00 24.87
C ARG A 155 -11.06 23.37 25.55
N ALA A 156 -11.86 24.31 25.08
CA ALA A 156 -11.90 25.66 25.65
C ALA A 156 -12.45 25.62 27.10
N VAL A 157 -13.47 24.84 27.33
CA VAL A 157 -14.10 24.67 28.66
C VAL A 157 -13.13 24.00 29.64
N LEU A 158 -12.45 22.93 29.22
CA LEU A 158 -11.47 22.24 30.07
C LEU A 158 -10.25 23.11 30.41
N GLN A 159 -9.78 23.92 29.46
CA GLN A 159 -8.71 24.87 29.73
C GLN A 159 -9.13 25.94 30.77
N ARG A 160 -10.38 26.36 30.74
CA ARG A 160 -10.91 27.31 31.75
C ARG A 160 -11.09 26.62 33.10
N LEU A 161 -11.62 25.40 33.16
CA LEU A 161 -11.70 24.61 34.40
C LEU A 161 -10.30 24.36 34.99
N GLN A 162 -9.30 24.12 34.15
CA GLN A 162 -7.90 23.99 34.57
C GLN A 162 -7.34 25.30 35.12
N ALA A 163 -7.60 26.42 34.48
CA ALA A 163 -7.20 27.75 34.96
C ALA A 163 -7.83 28.11 36.32
N LEU A 164 -9.04 27.66 36.56
CA LEU A 164 -9.75 27.77 37.83
C LEU A 164 -9.26 26.74 38.87
N GLY A 165 -8.34 25.86 38.53
CA GLY A 165 -7.81 24.81 39.38
C GLY A 165 -8.80 23.69 39.70
N LEU A 166 -9.91 23.59 38.97
CA LEU A 166 -10.96 22.61 39.18
C LEU A 166 -10.68 21.29 38.43
N ALA A 167 -9.97 21.33 37.32
CA ALA A 167 -9.60 20.15 36.56
C ALA A 167 -8.08 20.06 36.35
N ALA A 168 -7.58 18.86 36.31
CA ALA A 168 -6.20 18.56 35.93
C ALA A 168 -6.17 17.65 34.71
N CYS A 169 -5.19 17.88 33.84
CA CYS A 169 -4.92 17.03 32.70
C CYS A 169 -3.63 16.28 32.97
N ARG A 170 -3.69 14.95 32.88
CA ARG A 170 -2.49 14.12 32.77
C ARG A 170 -2.40 13.55 31.35
N GLN A 171 -1.21 13.49 30.81
CA GLN A 171 -0.95 12.78 29.57
C GLN A 171 -0.52 11.35 29.90
N GLU A 172 -1.24 10.40 29.39
CA GLU A 172 -0.90 8.99 29.48
C GLU A 172 -0.50 8.50 28.11
N SER A 173 0.68 7.91 28.04
CA SER A 173 1.21 7.34 26.81
C SER A 173 1.21 5.83 26.95
N SER A 174 0.39 5.14 26.15
CA SER A 174 0.36 3.68 26.12
C SER A 174 0.67 3.18 24.72
N ARG A 175 1.40 2.07 24.60
CA ARG A 175 1.57 1.41 23.30
C ARG A 175 0.21 0.92 22.81
N ARG A 176 -0.04 1.02 21.52
CA ARG A 176 -1.28 0.48 20.90
C ARG A 176 -1.41 -1.03 21.04
N THR A 177 -0.30 -1.73 21.23
CA THR A 177 -0.28 -3.19 21.38
C THR A 177 0.61 -3.60 22.53
N SER A 178 0.18 -4.65 23.26
CA SER A 178 0.99 -5.37 24.24
C SER A 178 1.46 -6.70 23.67
N ASP A 179 2.61 -7.16 24.13
CA ASP A 179 3.10 -8.49 23.83
C ASP A 179 2.15 -9.53 24.42
N LYS A 180 1.89 -10.61 23.67
CA LYS A 180 1.17 -11.76 24.20
C LYS A 180 2.18 -12.62 24.92
N THR A 181 2.03 -12.76 26.23
CA THR A 181 2.85 -13.69 27.02
C THR A 181 2.03 -14.93 27.35
N ASP A 182 2.64 -16.07 27.30
CA ASP A 182 2.15 -17.32 27.86
C ASP A 182 2.99 -17.68 29.07
N LYS A 183 2.36 -18.34 30.04
CA LYS A 183 3.04 -18.79 31.25
C LYS A 183 3.53 -20.20 31.02
N LEU A 184 4.83 -20.37 30.96
CA LEU A 184 5.44 -21.69 30.94
C LEU A 184 5.63 -22.20 32.36
N ILE A 185 5.26 -23.44 32.56
CA ILE A 185 5.29 -24.17 33.84
C ILE A 185 6.32 -25.29 33.72
N SER A 186 7.24 -25.34 34.66
CA SER A 186 8.21 -26.42 34.83
C SER A 186 8.26 -26.88 36.28
N LEU A 187 8.89 -28.00 36.55
CA LEU A 187 9.18 -28.44 37.90
C LEU A 187 10.24 -27.53 38.53
N ALA A 188 10.02 -27.10 39.77
CA ALA A 188 10.99 -26.36 40.58
C ALA A 188 11.72 -27.24 41.59
N ILE A 189 11.38 -28.50 41.65
CA ILE A 189 11.93 -29.55 42.50
C ILE A 189 12.56 -30.63 41.61
N GLU A 190 13.42 -31.45 42.18
CA GLU A 190 14.07 -32.56 41.47
C GLU A 190 13.02 -33.58 40.98
N PRO A 191 13.24 -34.24 39.82
CA PRO A 191 12.29 -35.20 39.25
C PRO A 191 11.85 -36.31 40.22
N GLU A 192 12.77 -36.82 41.02
CA GLU A 192 12.51 -37.86 42.02
C GLU A 192 11.57 -37.35 43.13
N GLU A 193 11.76 -36.14 43.59
CA GLU A 193 10.87 -35.50 44.57
C GLU A 193 9.48 -35.24 43.99
N ALA A 194 9.41 -34.87 42.71
CA ALA A 194 8.16 -34.63 42.01
C ALA A 194 7.35 -35.92 41.86
N ASP A 195 7.98 -37.07 41.59
CA ASP A 195 7.32 -38.36 41.51
C ASP A 195 6.75 -38.79 42.88
N VAL A 196 7.56 -38.69 43.95
CA VAL A 196 7.09 -38.99 45.32
C VAL A 196 5.92 -38.10 45.71
N LEU A 197 5.98 -36.81 45.38
CA LEU A 197 4.88 -35.87 45.68
C LEU A 197 3.63 -36.18 44.84
N ALA A 198 3.79 -36.59 43.61
CA ALA A 198 2.69 -36.98 42.73
C ALA A 198 1.94 -38.21 43.34
N GLN A 199 2.73 -39.24 43.78
CA GLN A 199 2.14 -40.41 44.40
C GLN A 199 1.41 -40.11 45.70
N LYS A 200 1.96 -39.23 46.57
CA LYS A 200 1.27 -38.74 47.79
C LYS A 200 0.00 -38.01 47.47
N LYS A 201 -0.07 -37.19 46.43
CA LYS A 201 -1.25 -36.39 46.03
C LYS A 201 -2.29 -37.20 45.28
N ARG A 202 -2.00 -38.43 44.85
CA ARG A 202 -2.88 -39.23 43.98
C ARG A 202 -4.28 -39.45 44.54
N LYS A 203 -4.40 -39.61 45.87
CA LYS A 203 -5.72 -39.79 46.53
C LYS A 203 -6.40 -38.48 46.95
N GLN A 204 -5.62 -37.47 47.36
CA GLN A 204 -6.18 -36.24 47.93
C GLN A 204 -6.37 -35.12 46.87
N ALA A 205 -5.53 -35.08 45.88
CA ALA A 205 -5.53 -34.04 44.81
C ALA A 205 -5.11 -34.67 43.47
N PRO A 206 -5.91 -35.56 42.87
CA PRO A 206 -5.51 -36.37 41.72
C PRO A 206 -5.07 -35.53 40.54
N ARG A 207 -5.74 -34.39 40.25
CA ARG A 207 -5.38 -33.50 39.14
C ARG A 207 -4.04 -32.79 39.35
N GLN A 208 -3.61 -32.53 40.60
CA GLN A 208 -2.28 -32.02 40.89
C GLN A 208 -1.23 -33.10 40.72
N SER A 209 -1.55 -34.36 41.03
CA SER A 209 -0.70 -35.51 40.75
C SER A 209 -0.50 -35.68 39.24
N ASP A 210 -1.61 -35.60 38.46
CA ASP A 210 -1.52 -35.73 37.00
C ASP A 210 -0.70 -34.60 36.39
N ALA A 211 -0.78 -33.38 36.92
CA ALA A 211 0.04 -32.24 36.47
C ALA A 211 1.53 -32.47 36.71
N LEU A 212 1.93 -33.04 37.88
CA LEU A 212 3.32 -33.38 38.18
C LEU A 212 3.85 -34.46 37.25
N LEU A 213 3.05 -35.53 37.06
CA LEU A 213 3.41 -36.62 36.16
C LEU A 213 3.52 -36.17 34.70
N PHE A 214 2.62 -35.28 34.27
CA PHE A 214 2.67 -34.72 32.94
C PHE A 214 3.97 -33.90 32.70
N LEU A 215 4.36 -33.10 33.70
CA LEU A 215 5.60 -32.30 33.63
C LEU A 215 6.86 -33.20 33.72
N LEU A 216 6.83 -34.30 34.44
CA LEU A 216 7.91 -35.28 34.46
C LEU A 216 8.12 -35.96 33.10
N GLN A 217 7.03 -36.22 32.38
CA GLN A 217 7.10 -36.89 31.08
C GLN A 217 7.40 -35.93 29.93
N ASN A 218 6.88 -34.71 29.96
CA ASN A 218 6.90 -33.78 28.84
C ASN A 218 7.82 -32.57 29.08
N GLY A 219 8.35 -32.36 30.29
CA GLY A 219 9.16 -31.21 30.65
C GLY A 219 8.34 -29.91 30.76
N GLU A 220 8.98 -28.82 30.44
CA GLU A 220 8.33 -27.51 30.50
C GLU A 220 7.19 -27.41 29.50
N THR A 221 6.01 -26.88 29.91
CA THR A 221 4.82 -26.79 29.09
C THR A 221 4.02 -25.51 29.37
N SER A 222 3.13 -25.12 28.46
CA SER A 222 2.30 -23.94 28.68
C SER A 222 1.27 -24.20 29.79
N LEU A 223 0.91 -23.13 30.54
CA LEU A 223 -0.18 -23.21 31.53
C LEU A 223 -1.50 -23.67 30.90
N HIS A 224 -1.75 -23.28 29.64
CA HIS A 224 -2.94 -23.70 28.91
C HIS A 224 -2.94 -25.19 28.64
N ASP A 225 -1.85 -25.75 28.13
CA ASP A 225 -1.73 -27.16 27.79
C ASP A 225 -1.73 -28.02 29.05
N LEU A 226 -1.02 -27.58 30.10
CA LEU A 226 -1.05 -28.28 31.39
C LEU A 226 -2.48 -28.40 31.95
N VAL A 227 -3.25 -27.30 31.91
CA VAL A 227 -4.66 -27.30 32.34
C VAL A 227 -5.52 -28.18 31.43
N TYR A 228 -5.32 -28.10 30.11
CA TYR A 228 -6.10 -28.85 29.13
C TYR A 228 -5.90 -30.37 29.26
N PHE A 229 -4.66 -30.84 29.34
CA PHE A 229 -4.34 -32.28 29.35
C PHE A 229 -4.55 -32.92 30.70
N THR A 230 -4.35 -32.19 31.81
CA THR A 230 -4.45 -32.77 33.16
C THR A 230 -5.70 -32.41 33.91
N GLY A 231 -6.47 -31.41 33.42
CA GLY A 231 -7.65 -30.90 34.10
C GLY A 231 -7.35 -30.17 35.41
N VAL A 232 -6.09 -29.83 35.69
CA VAL A 232 -5.71 -29.05 36.88
C VAL A 232 -6.20 -27.62 36.75
N SER A 233 -6.73 -27.06 37.83
CA SER A 233 -7.19 -25.67 37.77
C SER A 233 -6.03 -24.69 37.79
N ARG A 234 -6.19 -23.53 37.09
CA ARG A 234 -5.18 -22.46 37.09
C ARG A 234 -4.80 -22.01 38.51
N GLN A 235 -5.79 -21.96 39.43
CA GLN A 235 -5.52 -21.60 40.82
C GLN A 235 -4.65 -22.64 41.54
N ALA A 236 -4.84 -23.93 41.24
CA ALA A 236 -4.02 -24.98 41.81
C ALA A 236 -2.59 -24.91 41.34
N VAL A 237 -2.38 -24.64 40.05
CA VAL A 237 -1.03 -24.42 39.48
C VAL A 237 -0.35 -23.21 40.12
N MET A 238 -1.08 -22.09 40.31
CA MET A 238 -0.56 -20.91 40.99
C MET A 238 -0.12 -21.21 42.41
N LYS A 239 -0.93 -21.92 43.16
CA LYS A 239 -0.57 -22.34 44.54
C LYS A 239 0.64 -23.28 44.58
N MET A 240 0.78 -24.18 43.60
CA MET A 240 1.93 -25.04 43.51
C MET A 240 3.20 -24.27 43.15
N ALA A 241 3.09 -23.18 42.36
CA ALA A 241 4.17 -22.28 42.07
C ALA A 241 4.57 -21.40 43.28
N GLU A 242 3.59 -20.87 44.04
CA GLU A 242 3.84 -20.16 45.29
C GLU A 242 4.51 -21.09 46.34
N GLY A 243 4.13 -22.35 46.35
CA GLY A 243 4.75 -23.40 47.17
C GLY A 243 6.10 -23.93 46.66
N LYS A 244 6.70 -23.29 45.64
CA LYS A 244 7.98 -23.66 45.04
C LYS A 244 8.07 -25.10 44.51
N THR A 245 6.93 -25.75 44.28
CA THR A 245 6.87 -27.08 43.65
C THR A 245 6.99 -26.93 42.13
N LEU A 246 6.43 -25.85 41.58
CA LEU A 246 6.52 -25.50 40.16
C LEU A 246 7.24 -24.17 40.01
N SER A 247 7.93 -24.01 38.90
CA SER A 247 8.48 -22.74 38.43
C SER A 247 7.58 -22.25 37.32
N MET A 248 7.38 -20.91 37.32
CA MET A 248 6.57 -20.27 36.31
C MET A 248 7.36 -19.11 35.74
N ARG A 249 7.56 -19.14 34.42
CA ARG A 249 8.15 -18.03 33.67
C ARG A 249 7.20 -17.53 32.61
N GLU A 250 7.20 -16.24 32.35
CA GLU A 250 6.48 -15.69 31.23
C GLU A 250 7.35 -15.79 29.97
N GLN A 251 6.78 -16.38 28.94
CA GLN A 251 7.41 -16.41 27.62
C GLN A 251 6.52 -15.68 26.63
N GLU A 252 7.14 -14.85 25.81
CA GLU A 252 6.44 -14.19 24.72
C GLU A 252 6.03 -15.22 23.67
N VAL A 253 4.77 -15.14 23.22
CA VAL A 253 4.19 -16.05 22.23
C VAL A 253 3.58 -15.23 21.10
N PHE A 254 3.94 -15.55 19.87
CA PHE A 254 3.36 -14.92 18.70
C PHE A 254 1.94 -15.42 18.44
N ARG A 255 1.03 -14.50 18.06
CA ARG A 255 -0.39 -14.80 17.80
C ARG A 255 -0.58 -15.64 16.55
N VAL A 256 0.23 -15.40 15.52
CA VAL A 256 0.20 -16.16 14.28
C VAL A 256 1.16 -17.31 14.39
N ARG A 257 0.63 -18.53 14.53
CA ARG A 257 1.40 -19.78 14.46
C ARG A 257 1.31 -20.31 13.04
N LEU A 258 2.42 -20.31 12.32
CA LEU A 258 2.56 -21.07 11.08
C LEU A 258 2.93 -22.52 11.44
N ARG A 259 2.47 -23.48 10.62
CA ARG A 259 2.91 -24.86 10.77
C ARG A 259 4.36 -24.97 10.31
N ALA A 260 5.07 -25.97 10.80
CA ALA A 260 6.38 -26.34 10.24
C ALA A 260 6.26 -26.58 8.73
N ALA A 261 7.35 -26.41 7.99
CA ALA A 261 7.38 -26.73 6.58
C ALA A 261 6.94 -28.19 6.37
N ASP A 262 6.15 -28.43 5.33
CA ASP A 262 5.66 -29.77 5.03
C ASP A 262 6.78 -30.56 4.35
N GLU A 263 7.28 -31.60 5.01
CA GLU A 263 8.31 -32.47 4.44
C GLU A 263 7.83 -33.21 3.18
N THR A 264 6.51 -33.28 2.99
CA THR A 264 5.89 -33.89 1.79
C THR A 264 5.61 -32.87 0.70
N ALA A 265 6.05 -31.60 0.86
CA ALA A 265 5.89 -30.58 -0.16
C ALA A 265 6.46 -31.05 -1.51
N PRO A 266 5.70 -30.94 -2.60
CA PRO A 266 6.16 -31.43 -3.89
C PRO A 266 7.42 -30.70 -4.34
N GLU A 267 8.38 -31.45 -4.87
CA GLU A 267 9.58 -30.89 -5.43
C GLU A 267 9.24 -29.99 -6.64
N ILE A 268 9.69 -28.73 -6.58
CA ILE A 268 9.52 -27.81 -7.70
C ILE A 268 10.46 -28.21 -8.82
N ARG A 269 9.91 -28.67 -9.94
CA ARG A 269 10.66 -28.98 -11.17
C ARG A 269 10.53 -27.83 -12.13
N LEU A 270 11.64 -27.15 -12.39
CA LEU A 270 11.70 -26.05 -13.33
C LEU A 270 11.83 -26.59 -14.76
N ASN A 271 11.12 -26.00 -15.71
CA ASN A 271 11.35 -26.26 -17.13
C ASN A 271 12.65 -25.56 -17.61
N ALA A 272 13.07 -25.78 -18.83
CA ALA A 272 14.35 -25.27 -19.36
C ALA A 272 14.45 -23.74 -19.29
N GLU A 273 13.36 -22.99 -19.62
CA GLU A 273 13.36 -21.52 -19.55
C GLU A 273 13.41 -21.02 -18.09
N GLN A 274 12.65 -21.63 -17.21
CA GLN A 274 12.63 -21.33 -15.77
C GLN A 274 13.99 -21.64 -15.12
N GLN A 275 14.62 -22.77 -15.50
CA GLN A 275 15.94 -23.16 -14.99
C GLN A 275 17.02 -22.16 -15.43
N ALA A 276 17.03 -21.75 -16.70
CA ALA A 276 17.95 -20.75 -17.20
C ALA A 276 17.78 -19.40 -16.50
N ALA A 277 16.52 -18.97 -16.29
CA ALA A 277 16.22 -17.74 -15.54
C ALA A 277 16.67 -17.82 -14.08
N TYR A 278 16.41 -18.96 -13.42
CA TYR A 278 16.87 -19.23 -12.05
C TYR A 278 18.39 -19.14 -11.93
N GLU A 279 19.13 -19.79 -12.83
CA GLU A 279 20.59 -19.81 -12.81
C GLU A 279 21.19 -18.42 -13.07
N ASP A 280 20.67 -17.67 -14.04
CA ASP A 280 21.12 -16.29 -14.33
C ASP A 280 20.89 -15.35 -13.15
N ILE A 281 19.70 -15.42 -12.52
CA ILE A 281 19.39 -14.62 -11.35
C ILE A 281 20.28 -15.03 -10.16
N LEU A 282 20.46 -16.33 -9.91
CA LEU A 282 21.29 -16.83 -8.81
C LEU A 282 22.76 -16.41 -8.99
N GLN A 283 23.30 -16.52 -10.20
CA GLN A 283 24.63 -16.02 -10.52
C GLN A 283 24.76 -14.54 -10.25
N SER A 284 23.72 -13.78 -10.57
CA SER A 284 23.66 -12.33 -10.33
C SER A 284 23.68 -12.02 -8.83
N VAL A 285 22.89 -12.73 -8.03
CA VAL A 285 22.87 -12.63 -6.56
C VAL A 285 24.26 -12.95 -5.97
N HIS A 286 24.92 -13.96 -6.47
CA HIS A 286 26.27 -14.37 -6.01
C HIS A 286 27.38 -13.40 -6.45
N SER A 287 27.13 -12.52 -7.43
CA SER A 287 28.11 -11.51 -7.83
C SER A 287 28.47 -10.51 -6.73
N GLY A 288 27.69 -10.43 -5.67
CA GLY A 288 27.82 -9.47 -4.57
C GLY A 288 27.57 -8.00 -4.99
N LYS A 289 27.19 -7.77 -6.25
CA LYS A 289 26.83 -6.45 -6.76
C LYS A 289 25.32 -6.28 -6.71
N ALA A 290 24.85 -5.07 -6.39
CA ALA A 290 23.44 -4.78 -6.52
C ALA A 290 23.05 -4.61 -7.98
N GLY A 291 21.86 -5.12 -8.34
CA GLY A 291 21.36 -4.99 -9.70
C GLY A 291 19.88 -5.37 -9.78
N VAL A 292 19.35 -5.34 -10.98
CA VAL A 292 17.94 -5.61 -11.27
C VAL A 292 17.84 -6.59 -12.44
N THR A 293 17.00 -7.62 -12.27
CA THR A 293 16.55 -8.49 -13.38
C THR A 293 15.05 -8.26 -13.60
N LEU A 294 14.68 -8.01 -14.85
CA LEU A 294 13.30 -8.16 -15.31
C LEU A 294 13.08 -9.62 -15.69
N LEU A 295 12.24 -10.32 -14.94
CA LEU A 295 11.72 -11.64 -15.29
C LEU A 295 10.39 -11.46 -16.03
N GLN A 296 10.49 -11.33 -17.35
CA GLN A 296 9.32 -11.18 -18.20
C GLN A 296 8.80 -12.57 -18.61
N GLY A 297 7.57 -12.87 -18.24
CA GLY A 297 6.99 -14.19 -18.55
C GLY A 297 5.49 -14.08 -18.76
N VAL A 298 5.00 -14.78 -19.79
CA VAL A 298 3.55 -14.83 -20.08
C VAL A 298 2.75 -15.26 -18.84
N THR A 299 1.48 -14.91 -18.82
CA THR A 299 0.59 -15.32 -17.72
C THR A 299 0.55 -16.84 -17.62
N GLY A 300 0.80 -17.40 -16.43
CA GLY A 300 0.89 -18.86 -16.22
C GLY A 300 2.22 -19.47 -16.64
N SER A 301 3.30 -18.69 -16.83
CA SER A 301 4.65 -19.20 -17.13
C SER A 301 5.41 -19.78 -15.93
N GLY A 302 4.82 -19.73 -14.73
CA GLY A 302 5.44 -20.27 -13.52
C GLY A 302 6.54 -19.39 -12.93
N LYS A 303 6.41 -18.07 -12.98
CA LYS A 303 7.33 -17.14 -12.30
C LYS A 303 7.47 -17.42 -10.81
N THR A 304 6.38 -17.77 -10.14
CA THR A 304 6.33 -18.05 -8.70
C THR A 304 7.23 -19.24 -8.32
N GLU A 305 7.33 -20.27 -9.14
CA GLU A 305 8.23 -21.41 -8.95
C GLU A 305 9.70 -20.97 -8.91
N VAL A 306 10.07 -20.06 -9.81
CA VAL A 306 11.43 -19.49 -9.83
C VAL A 306 11.69 -18.72 -8.55
N TYR A 307 10.72 -17.92 -8.06
CA TYR A 307 10.87 -17.18 -6.80
C TYR A 307 11.05 -18.10 -5.59
N ILE A 308 10.23 -19.15 -5.49
CA ILE A 308 10.33 -20.10 -4.37
C ILE A 308 11.69 -20.82 -4.41
N ARG A 309 12.15 -21.27 -5.57
CA ARG A 309 13.47 -21.94 -5.70
C ARG A 309 14.63 -21.02 -5.35
N LEU A 310 14.58 -19.74 -5.78
CA LEU A 310 15.57 -18.73 -5.38
C LEU A 310 15.58 -18.51 -3.87
N ALA A 311 14.39 -18.35 -3.26
CA ALA A 311 14.27 -18.16 -1.82
C ALA A 311 14.77 -19.38 -1.02
N GLN A 312 14.44 -20.62 -1.46
CA GLN A 312 14.95 -21.86 -0.84
C GLN A 312 16.48 -21.91 -0.87
N ARG A 313 17.07 -21.58 -2.03
CA ARG A 313 18.54 -21.61 -2.17
C ARG A 313 19.22 -20.60 -1.26
N LEU A 314 18.68 -19.38 -1.21
CA LEU A 314 19.22 -18.32 -0.36
C LEU A 314 19.09 -18.65 1.12
N LEU A 315 17.97 -19.25 1.52
CA LEU A 315 17.78 -19.72 2.90
C LEU A 315 18.84 -20.75 3.31
N GLN A 316 19.15 -21.72 2.43
CA GLN A 316 20.23 -22.70 2.64
C GLN A 316 21.61 -22.03 2.79
N GLU A 317 21.82 -20.89 2.15
CA GLU A 317 23.05 -20.08 2.21
C GLU A 317 23.07 -19.11 3.40
N GLY A 318 22.06 -19.14 4.27
CA GLY A 318 21.92 -18.26 5.43
C GLY A 318 21.57 -16.81 5.04
N ARG A 319 21.05 -16.57 3.83
CA ARG A 319 20.57 -15.28 3.36
C ARG A 319 19.06 -15.20 3.45
N THR A 320 18.54 -13.98 3.53
CA THR A 320 17.10 -13.73 3.62
C THR A 320 16.54 -13.24 2.29
N ALA A 321 15.23 -13.43 2.09
CA ALA A 321 14.55 -12.97 0.89
C ALA A 321 13.20 -12.32 1.21
N MET A 322 12.80 -11.41 0.34
CA MET A 322 11.54 -10.70 0.41
C MET A 322 10.79 -10.84 -0.91
N ILE A 323 9.54 -11.27 -0.84
CA ILE A 323 8.66 -11.40 -2.00
C ILE A 323 7.48 -10.46 -1.79
N LEU A 324 7.38 -9.46 -2.66
CA LEU A 324 6.27 -8.52 -2.68
C LEU A 324 5.28 -8.92 -3.77
N VAL A 325 4.02 -8.96 -3.39
CA VAL A 325 2.91 -9.26 -4.29
C VAL A 325 1.84 -8.19 -4.16
N PRO A 326 1.04 -7.92 -5.20
CA PRO A 326 -0.11 -7.03 -5.09
C PRO A 326 -1.09 -7.53 -4.03
N GLU A 327 -1.81 -6.61 -3.35
CA GLU A 327 -2.76 -6.97 -2.28
C GLU A 327 -3.77 -8.03 -2.71
N ILE A 328 -4.24 -7.95 -3.96
CA ILE A 328 -5.21 -8.88 -4.54
C ILE A 328 -4.59 -10.23 -4.96
N ALA A 329 -3.29 -10.30 -5.17
CA ALA A 329 -2.60 -11.55 -5.50
C ALA A 329 -2.16 -12.31 -4.23
N LEU A 330 -2.22 -11.69 -3.06
CA LEU A 330 -1.92 -12.35 -1.78
C LEU A 330 -3.14 -13.15 -1.32
N THR A 331 -3.46 -14.21 -2.05
CA THR A 331 -4.57 -15.11 -1.76
C THR A 331 -4.22 -16.10 -0.66
N PRO A 332 -5.21 -16.70 0.02
CA PRO A 332 -4.97 -17.79 0.97
C PRO A 332 -4.16 -18.95 0.36
N GLN A 333 -4.41 -19.28 -0.90
CA GLN A 333 -3.65 -20.32 -1.63
C GLN A 333 -2.17 -19.95 -1.78
N MET A 334 -1.85 -18.72 -2.10
CA MET A 334 -0.45 -18.25 -2.19
C MET A 334 0.22 -18.28 -0.82
N MET A 335 -0.46 -17.79 0.22
CA MET A 335 0.04 -17.84 1.59
C MET A 335 0.28 -19.29 2.05
N GLN A 336 -0.67 -20.18 1.78
CA GLN A 336 -0.56 -21.60 2.09
C GLN A 336 0.62 -22.25 1.34
N ARG A 337 0.79 -21.91 0.05
CA ARG A 337 1.89 -22.41 -0.76
C ARG A 337 3.25 -22.01 -0.19
N PHE A 338 3.45 -20.76 0.18
CA PHE A 338 4.69 -20.32 0.81
C PHE A 338 4.89 -20.95 2.18
N SER A 339 3.83 -21.06 3.00
CA SER A 339 3.91 -21.74 4.29
C SER A 339 4.26 -23.22 4.16
N MET A 340 3.81 -23.90 3.11
CA MET A 340 4.17 -25.29 2.83
C MET A 340 5.67 -25.47 2.60
N TYR A 341 6.32 -24.57 1.85
CA TYR A 341 7.74 -24.66 1.55
C TYR A 341 8.67 -24.10 2.63
N PHE A 342 8.21 -23.09 3.39
CA PHE A 342 9.07 -22.34 4.33
C PHE A 342 8.64 -22.45 5.79
N GLY A 343 7.42 -22.91 6.07
CA GLY A 343 6.93 -23.09 7.43
C GLY A 343 7.11 -21.86 8.30
N GLU A 344 7.78 -22.04 9.42
CA GLU A 344 8.03 -20.97 10.39
C GLU A 344 9.07 -19.92 9.92
N ASP A 345 9.88 -20.22 8.90
CA ASP A 345 10.82 -19.25 8.33
C ASP A 345 10.11 -18.12 7.56
N VAL A 346 8.81 -18.24 7.23
CA VAL A 346 8.07 -17.20 6.52
C VAL A 346 7.33 -16.28 7.49
N ALA A 347 7.37 -14.97 7.22
CA ALA A 347 6.53 -13.94 7.83
C ALA A 347 5.60 -13.35 6.78
N LEU A 348 4.32 -13.16 7.16
CA LEU A 348 3.31 -12.57 6.30
C LEU A 348 3.07 -11.11 6.71
N LEU A 349 3.13 -10.16 5.75
CA LEU A 349 2.90 -8.75 6.01
C LEU A 349 1.93 -8.14 4.99
N HIS A 350 0.68 -7.95 5.38
CA HIS A 350 -0.37 -7.37 4.53
C HIS A 350 -1.39 -6.53 5.31
N SER A 351 -2.24 -5.80 4.60
CA SER A 351 -3.25 -4.89 5.18
C SER A 351 -4.35 -5.62 5.95
N GLY A 352 -4.66 -6.86 5.60
CA GLY A 352 -5.68 -7.69 6.27
C GLY A 352 -5.28 -8.20 7.66
N LEU A 353 -4.00 -8.14 8.03
CA LEU A 353 -3.57 -8.49 9.39
C LEU A 353 -4.01 -7.43 10.40
N GLY A 354 -4.47 -7.88 11.57
CA GLY A 354 -4.68 -7.01 12.72
C GLY A 354 -3.41 -6.27 13.15
N VAL A 355 -3.56 -5.16 13.86
CA VAL A 355 -2.42 -4.33 14.31
C VAL A 355 -1.44 -5.14 15.15
N THR A 356 -1.96 -5.99 16.04
CA THR A 356 -1.18 -6.86 16.92
C THR A 356 -0.47 -7.98 16.16
N GLU A 357 -1.14 -8.61 15.20
CA GLU A 357 -0.56 -9.66 14.37
C GLU A 357 0.58 -9.13 13.51
N ARG A 358 0.38 -7.95 12.90
CA ARG A 358 1.42 -7.26 12.11
C ARG A 358 2.64 -6.92 12.97
N TYR A 359 2.41 -6.50 14.22
CA TYR A 359 3.48 -6.24 15.16
C TYR A 359 4.25 -7.52 15.52
N ASP A 360 3.54 -8.62 15.78
CA ASP A 360 4.16 -9.93 16.07
C ASP A 360 5.02 -10.42 14.87
N GLN A 361 4.51 -10.29 13.63
CA GLN A 361 5.30 -10.64 12.44
C GLN A 361 6.56 -9.76 12.30
N TYR A 362 6.43 -8.44 12.53
CA TYR A 362 7.57 -7.53 12.52
C TYR A 362 8.64 -7.93 13.55
N LYS A 363 8.22 -8.32 14.77
CA LYS A 363 9.15 -8.81 15.80
C LYS A 363 9.84 -10.10 15.40
N ARG A 364 9.10 -11.07 14.84
CA ARG A 364 9.69 -12.34 14.33
C ARG A 364 10.79 -12.07 13.31
N ILE A 365 10.55 -11.16 12.37
CA ILE A 365 11.55 -10.77 11.37
C ILE A 365 12.76 -10.12 12.06
N ARG A 366 12.52 -9.19 12.97
CA ARG A 366 13.58 -8.46 13.67
C ARG A 366 14.45 -9.34 14.56
N GLN A 367 13.86 -10.38 15.14
CA GLN A 367 14.56 -11.38 15.96
C GLN A 367 15.25 -12.48 15.13
N GLY A 368 15.12 -12.45 13.80
CA GLY A 368 15.66 -13.49 12.91
C GLY A 368 14.90 -14.83 12.94
N ALA A 369 13.75 -14.87 13.61
CA ALA A 369 12.88 -16.04 13.64
C ALA A 369 12.13 -16.27 12.32
N ALA A 370 12.05 -15.25 11.46
CA ALA A 370 11.56 -15.37 10.09
C ALA A 370 12.60 -14.80 9.14
N LYS A 371 12.93 -15.54 8.10
CA LYS A 371 13.98 -15.25 7.13
C LYS A 371 13.43 -14.92 5.74
N ILE A 372 12.19 -15.33 5.47
CA ILE A 372 11.47 -15.04 4.24
C ILE A 372 10.29 -14.13 4.58
N VAL A 373 10.13 -13.04 3.86
CA VAL A 373 8.97 -12.15 3.99
C VAL A 373 8.13 -12.27 2.74
N LEU A 374 6.87 -12.66 2.88
CA LEU A 374 5.85 -12.55 1.85
C LEU A 374 4.90 -11.43 2.26
N GLY A 375 4.67 -10.46 1.38
CA GLY A 375 3.78 -9.39 1.75
C GLY A 375 3.45 -8.41 0.63
N THR A 376 2.66 -7.39 0.99
CA THR A 376 2.26 -6.35 0.05
C THR A 376 3.24 -5.17 0.10
N ARG A 377 2.90 -4.05 -0.54
CA ARG A 377 3.74 -2.85 -0.65
C ARG A 377 4.54 -2.50 0.60
N SER A 378 3.90 -2.48 1.78
CA SER A 378 4.54 -2.06 3.03
C SER A 378 5.58 -3.06 3.54
N ALA A 379 5.55 -4.30 3.09
CA ALA A 379 6.54 -5.31 3.46
C ALA A 379 7.96 -4.96 2.99
N VAL A 380 8.09 -4.04 2.03
CA VAL A 380 9.40 -3.52 1.57
C VAL A 380 10.24 -2.91 2.71
N PHE A 381 9.62 -2.52 3.82
CA PHE A 381 10.30 -1.98 5.01
C PHE A 381 10.66 -3.03 6.06
N ALA A 382 10.33 -4.30 5.86
CA ALA A 382 10.62 -5.37 6.81
C ALA A 382 12.11 -5.41 7.19
N PRO A 383 12.44 -5.50 8.49
CA PRO A 383 13.81 -5.38 8.98
C PRO A 383 14.60 -6.69 8.85
N LEU A 384 14.61 -7.29 7.65
CA LEU A 384 15.42 -8.46 7.35
C LEU A 384 16.90 -8.12 7.41
N GLU A 385 17.67 -8.97 8.07
CA GLU A 385 19.13 -8.93 8.06
C GLU A 385 19.67 -9.87 6.97
N ASN A 386 20.90 -9.65 6.52
CA ASN A 386 21.56 -10.41 5.48
C ASN A 386 20.72 -10.64 4.21
N LEU A 387 20.08 -9.55 3.76
CA LEU A 387 19.17 -9.57 2.61
C LEU A 387 19.91 -10.00 1.33
N GLY A 388 19.39 -11.02 0.65
CA GLY A 388 19.94 -11.54 -0.60
C GLY A 388 19.12 -11.17 -1.82
N LEU A 389 17.81 -11.11 -1.66
CA LEU A 389 16.88 -10.97 -2.77
C LEU A 389 15.63 -10.18 -2.36
N ILE A 390 15.21 -9.28 -3.23
CA ILE A 390 13.86 -8.74 -3.23
C ILE A 390 13.21 -9.12 -4.55
N VAL A 391 12.02 -9.68 -4.49
CA VAL A 391 11.16 -9.94 -5.65
C VAL A 391 9.96 -9.00 -5.58
N ILE A 392 9.60 -8.38 -6.69
CA ILE A 392 8.33 -7.65 -6.86
C ILE A 392 7.60 -8.34 -7.99
N ASP A 393 6.56 -9.09 -7.67
CA ASP A 393 5.72 -9.75 -8.67
C ASP A 393 4.66 -8.78 -9.18
N GLU A 394 4.24 -8.94 -10.46
CA GLU A 394 3.34 -8.02 -11.14
C GLU A 394 3.77 -6.54 -10.95
N GLU A 395 5.04 -6.23 -11.27
CA GLU A 395 5.71 -4.95 -10.96
C GLU A 395 5.01 -3.71 -11.52
N GLN A 396 4.17 -3.91 -12.56
CA GLN A 396 3.37 -2.87 -13.20
C GLN A 396 2.15 -2.44 -12.36
N GLU A 397 1.86 -3.15 -11.26
CA GLU A 397 0.67 -2.87 -10.46
C GLU A 397 0.76 -1.56 -9.69
N GLY A 398 -0.27 -0.71 -9.85
CA GLY A 398 -0.34 0.58 -9.16
C GLY A 398 -0.44 0.49 -7.64
N SER A 399 -0.79 -0.67 -7.07
CA SER A 399 -0.85 -0.89 -5.62
C SER A 399 0.51 -0.78 -4.91
N TYR A 400 1.61 -0.85 -5.66
CA TYR A 400 2.95 -0.60 -5.13
C TYR A 400 3.27 0.87 -4.88
N GLU A 401 2.42 1.79 -5.32
CA GLU A 401 2.51 3.21 -5.00
C GLU A 401 1.66 3.55 -3.77
N SER A 402 2.20 4.35 -2.85
CA SER A 402 1.48 4.82 -1.68
C SER A 402 0.58 6.00 -2.04
N GLU A 403 -0.72 5.88 -1.73
CA GLU A 403 -1.68 6.98 -1.90
C GLU A 403 -1.55 8.06 -0.81
N LYS A 404 -0.97 7.71 0.33
CA LYS A 404 -0.76 8.60 1.47
C LYS A 404 0.70 9.01 1.56
N ALA A 405 0.96 10.21 2.05
CA ALA A 405 2.32 10.66 2.33
C ALA A 405 3.04 9.72 3.33
N PRO A 406 4.30 9.39 3.05
CA PRO A 406 5.05 9.67 1.84
C PRO A 406 4.51 8.85 0.66
N CYS A 407 4.31 9.51 -0.49
CA CYS A 407 3.84 8.86 -1.72
C CYS A 407 4.99 8.07 -2.38
N TYR A 408 5.47 7.02 -1.71
CA TYR A 408 6.58 6.20 -2.18
C TYR A 408 6.11 5.08 -3.10
N HIS A 409 7.01 4.65 -3.97
CA HIS A 409 6.85 3.43 -4.76
C HIS A 409 7.74 2.31 -4.19
N ALA A 410 7.18 1.13 -3.95
CA ALA A 410 7.93 -0.01 -3.36
C ALA A 410 9.17 -0.39 -4.19
N ARG A 411 9.11 -0.29 -5.52
CA ARG A 411 10.24 -0.54 -6.43
C ARG A 411 11.43 0.38 -6.15
N ASP A 412 11.19 1.68 -5.88
CA ASP A 412 12.26 2.63 -5.58
C ASP A 412 12.91 2.33 -4.22
N ILE A 413 12.09 1.98 -3.21
CA ILE A 413 12.58 1.53 -1.89
C ILE A 413 13.40 0.24 -2.05
N ALA A 414 12.90 -0.73 -2.82
CA ALA A 414 13.60 -1.99 -3.08
C ALA A 414 14.96 -1.76 -3.76
N LYS A 415 15.01 -0.90 -4.79
CA LYS A 415 16.27 -0.51 -5.46
C LYS A 415 17.26 0.12 -4.47
N TYR A 416 16.79 1.05 -3.63
CA TYR A 416 17.63 1.68 -2.62
C TYR A 416 18.18 0.63 -1.64
N ARG A 417 17.32 -0.25 -1.13
CA ARG A 417 17.71 -1.30 -0.20
C ARG A 417 18.73 -2.25 -0.83
N CYS A 418 18.44 -2.76 -2.03
CA CYS A 418 19.36 -3.65 -2.75
C CYS A 418 20.73 -2.97 -2.95
N ALA A 419 20.75 -1.70 -3.35
CA ALA A 419 21.99 -0.95 -3.55
C ALA A 419 22.77 -0.72 -2.24
N LYS A 420 22.12 -0.63 -1.08
CA LYS A 420 22.76 -0.41 0.21
C LYS A 420 23.09 -1.69 0.99
N GLU A 421 22.38 -2.77 0.71
CA GLU A 421 22.47 -4.04 1.43
C GLU A 421 23.18 -5.15 0.63
N GLY A 422 23.58 -4.85 -0.63
CA GLY A 422 24.24 -5.83 -1.50
C GLY A 422 23.30 -6.96 -1.96
N ALA A 423 22.01 -6.65 -2.09
CA ALA A 423 20.98 -7.58 -2.52
C ALA A 423 20.64 -7.40 -4.01
N TRP A 424 19.94 -8.36 -4.59
CA TRP A 424 19.46 -8.33 -5.96
C TRP A 424 17.95 -8.09 -6.02
N LEU A 425 17.49 -7.33 -7.01
CA LEU A 425 16.07 -7.06 -7.25
C LEU A 425 15.60 -7.84 -8.47
N VAL A 426 14.52 -8.60 -8.31
CA VAL A 426 13.79 -9.23 -9.41
C VAL A 426 12.44 -8.54 -9.57
N LEU A 427 12.17 -8.05 -10.77
CA LEU A 427 10.89 -7.48 -11.18
C LEU A 427 10.20 -8.50 -12.08
N GLY A 428 9.10 -9.08 -11.60
CA GLY A 428 8.33 -10.09 -12.35
C GLY A 428 7.10 -9.46 -13.00
N SER A 429 6.89 -9.73 -14.28
CA SER A 429 5.70 -9.27 -15.00
C SER A 429 5.46 -10.05 -16.28
N ALA A 430 4.20 -10.15 -16.71
CA ALA A 430 3.83 -10.55 -18.07
C ALA A 430 3.84 -9.33 -19.01
N THR A 431 3.48 -8.18 -18.48
CA THR A 431 3.36 -6.90 -19.17
C THR A 431 4.10 -5.84 -18.37
N PRO A 432 5.44 -5.84 -18.40
CA PRO A 432 6.24 -4.91 -17.58
C PRO A 432 5.93 -3.45 -17.91
N THR A 433 6.20 -2.55 -16.95
CA THR A 433 6.09 -1.12 -17.23
C THR A 433 7.05 -0.72 -18.37
N VAL A 434 6.63 0.25 -19.18
CA VAL A 434 7.43 0.74 -20.32
C VAL A 434 8.81 1.21 -19.84
N GLU A 435 8.88 1.82 -18.65
CA GLU A 435 10.15 2.23 -18.04
C GLU A 435 11.03 1.03 -17.68
N THR A 436 10.47 -0.03 -17.09
CA THR A 436 11.22 -1.24 -16.72
C THR A 436 11.72 -1.97 -17.97
N ALA A 437 10.86 -2.11 -18.97
CA ALA A 437 11.23 -2.71 -20.26
C ALA A 437 12.31 -1.90 -20.98
N TYR A 438 12.22 -0.57 -20.96
CA TYR A 438 13.26 0.31 -21.51
C TYR A 438 14.60 0.07 -20.83
N HIS A 439 14.66 0.05 -19.51
CA HIS A 439 15.90 -0.21 -18.79
C HIS A 439 16.48 -1.60 -19.06
N ALA A 440 15.64 -2.61 -19.24
CA ALA A 440 16.08 -3.96 -19.58
C ALA A 440 16.67 -4.02 -21.00
N ARG A 441 16.03 -3.37 -21.97
CA ARG A 441 16.51 -3.32 -23.36
C ARG A 441 17.75 -2.45 -23.54
N GLN A 442 17.94 -1.43 -22.70
CA GLN A 442 19.18 -0.63 -22.66
C GLN A 442 20.32 -1.33 -21.90
N GLY A 443 20.13 -2.55 -21.38
CA GLY A 443 21.14 -3.28 -20.63
C GLY A 443 21.38 -2.76 -19.20
N SER A 444 20.61 -1.76 -18.74
CA SER A 444 20.68 -1.28 -17.34
C SER A 444 20.08 -2.29 -16.35
N TYR A 445 19.14 -3.12 -16.81
CA TYR A 445 18.62 -4.28 -16.11
C TYR A 445 18.93 -5.53 -16.91
N ARG A 446 19.08 -6.67 -16.26
CA ARG A 446 19.11 -7.96 -16.92
C ARG A 446 17.71 -8.35 -17.37
N LEU A 447 17.59 -9.10 -18.45
CA LEU A 447 16.34 -9.60 -18.99
C LEU A 447 16.35 -11.13 -18.97
N ALA A 448 15.42 -11.74 -18.27
CA ALA A 448 15.13 -13.16 -18.30
C ALA A 448 13.72 -13.37 -18.88
N LEU A 449 13.57 -14.26 -19.86
CA LEU A 449 12.34 -14.47 -20.61
C LEU A 449 11.76 -15.85 -20.36
N LEU A 450 10.45 -15.91 -20.05
CA LEU A 450 9.66 -17.13 -19.96
C LEU A 450 8.54 -17.05 -21.02
N ARG A 451 8.78 -17.60 -22.19
CA ARG A 451 7.88 -17.44 -23.35
C ARG A 451 6.71 -18.40 -23.38
N LYS A 452 6.82 -19.53 -22.69
CA LYS A 452 5.82 -20.60 -22.69
C LYS A 452 5.00 -20.62 -21.41
N ARG A 453 3.73 -20.96 -21.51
CA ARG A 453 2.91 -21.31 -20.35
C ARG A 453 3.40 -22.65 -19.76
N TYR A 454 3.23 -22.81 -18.44
CA TYR A 454 3.59 -24.06 -17.77
C TYR A 454 2.79 -25.28 -18.28
N ASN A 455 1.51 -25.08 -18.62
CA ASN A 455 0.58 -26.12 -19.10
C ASN A 455 0.49 -26.20 -20.63
N GLU A 456 1.33 -25.52 -21.39
CA GLU A 456 1.36 -25.51 -22.85
C GLU A 456 0.03 -25.12 -23.55
N ASN A 457 -0.97 -24.62 -22.80
CA ASN A 457 -2.25 -24.18 -23.35
C ASN A 457 -2.09 -22.92 -24.21
N ALA A 458 -2.83 -22.85 -25.31
CA ALA A 458 -2.86 -21.69 -26.18
C ALA A 458 -3.43 -20.45 -25.45
N LEU A 459 -3.04 -19.27 -25.89
CA LEU A 459 -3.64 -18.02 -25.45
C LEU A 459 -5.11 -17.95 -25.90
N PRO A 460 -6.00 -17.27 -25.14
CA PRO A 460 -7.40 -17.11 -25.53
C PRO A 460 -7.54 -16.40 -26.89
N ARG A 461 -8.53 -16.79 -27.65
CA ARG A 461 -8.90 -16.08 -28.89
C ARG A 461 -9.65 -14.81 -28.53
N VAL A 462 -9.19 -13.68 -29.06
CA VAL A 462 -9.77 -12.36 -28.75
C VAL A 462 -10.41 -11.75 -29.99
N SER A 463 -11.61 -11.23 -29.81
CA SER A 463 -12.34 -10.51 -30.86
C SER A 463 -12.64 -9.08 -30.40
N LEU A 464 -12.37 -8.10 -31.27
CA LEU A 464 -12.79 -6.71 -31.08
C LEU A 464 -14.18 -6.51 -31.71
N VAL A 465 -15.08 -5.86 -30.97
CA VAL A 465 -16.43 -5.53 -31.43
C VAL A 465 -16.60 -4.02 -31.48
N ASP A 466 -16.96 -3.51 -32.67
CA ASP A 466 -17.26 -2.10 -32.91
C ASP A 466 -18.67 -1.74 -32.46
N MET A 467 -18.80 -1.10 -31.31
CA MET A 467 -20.07 -0.68 -30.74
C MET A 467 -20.79 0.41 -31.56
N ARG A 468 -20.09 1.11 -32.48
CA ARG A 468 -20.71 2.06 -33.42
C ARG A 468 -21.57 1.31 -34.44
N GLN A 469 -21.12 0.12 -34.87
CA GLN A 469 -21.91 -0.73 -35.75
C GLN A 469 -23.14 -1.34 -35.06
N GLU A 470 -22.98 -1.75 -33.78
CA GLU A 470 -24.09 -2.22 -32.96
C GLU A 470 -25.18 -1.15 -32.83
N LEU A 471 -24.78 0.10 -32.52
CA LEU A 471 -25.72 1.25 -32.46
C LEU A 471 -26.44 1.50 -33.79
N ARG A 472 -25.72 1.46 -34.91
CA ARG A 472 -26.32 1.67 -36.24
C ARG A 472 -27.32 0.56 -36.61
N GLN A 473 -27.14 -0.62 -36.07
CA GLN A 473 -28.03 -1.76 -36.23
C GLN A 473 -29.16 -1.85 -35.18
N GLY A 474 -29.28 -0.78 -34.33
CA GLY A 474 -30.35 -0.68 -33.35
C GLY A 474 -30.10 -1.36 -32.02
N ASN A 475 -28.86 -1.79 -31.73
CA ASN A 475 -28.49 -2.29 -30.41
C ASN A 475 -28.02 -1.12 -29.52
N TYR A 476 -28.83 -0.75 -28.55
CA TYR A 476 -28.54 0.33 -27.59
C TYR A 476 -28.12 -0.18 -26.22
N THR A 477 -27.98 -1.51 -26.05
CA THR A 477 -27.54 -2.10 -24.76
C THR A 477 -26.03 -2.04 -24.58
N SER A 478 -25.57 -2.28 -23.37
CA SER A 478 -24.12 -2.37 -23.06
C SER A 478 -23.50 -3.69 -23.53
N VAL A 479 -24.32 -4.65 -24.00
CA VAL A 479 -23.90 -5.97 -24.47
C VAL A 479 -24.08 -6.05 -25.98
N SER A 480 -23.00 -6.28 -26.71
CA SER A 480 -23.07 -6.49 -28.17
C SER A 480 -23.70 -7.83 -28.52
N ARG A 481 -24.27 -7.94 -29.72
CA ARG A 481 -24.82 -9.22 -30.21
C ARG A 481 -23.81 -10.36 -30.22
N PRO A 482 -22.55 -10.16 -30.67
CA PRO A 482 -21.55 -11.23 -30.58
C PRO A 482 -21.28 -11.67 -29.13
N LEU A 483 -21.25 -10.76 -28.17
CA LEU A 483 -21.06 -11.11 -26.77
C LEU A 483 -22.29 -11.84 -26.21
N TYR A 484 -23.48 -11.40 -26.54
CA TYR A 484 -24.73 -12.09 -26.17
C TYR A 484 -24.75 -13.54 -26.65
N GLU A 485 -24.41 -13.80 -27.90
CA GLU A 485 -24.40 -15.16 -28.48
C GLU A 485 -23.35 -16.04 -27.79
N GLU A 486 -22.17 -15.51 -27.50
CA GLU A 486 -21.13 -16.27 -26.79
C GLU A 486 -21.50 -16.55 -25.32
N ILE A 487 -22.17 -15.63 -24.62
CA ILE A 487 -22.72 -15.88 -23.27
C ILE A 487 -23.76 -17.00 -23.35
N ARG A 488 -24.68 -16.94 -24.30
CA ARG A 488 -25.71 -17.97 -24.50
C ARG A 488 -25.07 -19.35 -24.68
N LYS A 489 -24.07 -19.47 -25.57
CA LYS A 489 -23.33 -20.72 -25.78
C LYS A 489 -22.69 -21.23 -24.49
N ASN A 490 -22.09 -20.33 -23.68
CA ASN A 490 -21.50 -20.72 -22.40
C ASN A 490 -22.56 -21.27 -21.42
N LEU A 491 -23.73 -20.64 -21.35
CA LEU A 491 -24.84 -21.11 -20.52
C LEU A 491 -25.30 -22.51 -20.95
N GLU A 492 -25.44 -22.75 -22.26
CA GLU A 492 -25.80 -24.07 -22.83
C GLU A 492 -24.74 -25.13 -22.47
N LEU A 493 -23.46 -24.77 -22.42
CA LEU A 493 -22.34 -25.67 -22.09
C LEU A 493 -22.07 -25.81 -20.60
N GLY A 494 -22.82 -25.11 -19.72
CA GLY A 494 -22.56 -25.07 -18.28
C GLY A 494 -21.20 -24.46 -17.92
N GLN A 495 -20.70 -23.51 -18.72
CA GLN A 495 -19.45 -22.82 -18.55
C GLN A 495 -19.67 -21.44 -17.97
N GLN A 496 -18.63 -20.91 -17.30
CA GLN A 496 -18.72 -19.63 -16.62
C GLN A 496 -18.17 -18.49 -17.49
N THR A 497 -18.76 -17.31 -17.31
CA THR A 497 -18.40 -16.08 -18.01
C THR A 497 -18.04 -14.98 -17.02
N ILE A 498 -16.94 -14.29 -17.28
CA ILE A 498 -16.57 -13.06 -16.58
C ILE A 498 -16.87 -11.86 -17.46
N LEU A 499 -17.67 -10.92 -16.96
CA LEU A 499 -17.94 -9.64 -17.61
C LEU A 499 -17.21 -8.54 -16.85
N PHE A 500 -16.30 -7.91 -17.55
CA PHE A 500 -15.44 -6.87 -16.98
C PHE A 500 -15.92 -5.48 -17.41
N LEU A 501 -16.17 -4.62 -16.43
CA LEU A 501 -16.46 -3.21 -16.64
C LEU A 501 -15.34 -2.36 -16.05
N ASN A 502 -14.66 -1.61 -16.89
CA ASN A 502 -13.58 -0.75 -16.45
C ASN A 502 -14.10 0.55 -15.84
N ARG A 503 -14.45 0.52 -14.53
CA ARG A 503 -14.96 1.69 -13.80
C ARG A 503 -13.91 2.19 -12.80
N ARG A 504 -13.12 3.20 -13.17
CA ARG A 504 -12.41 4.05 -12.19
C ARG A 504 -12.63 5.52 -12.55
N GLY A 505 -13.13 6.28 -11.56
CA GLY A 505 -13.13 7.73 -11.53
C GLY A 505 -14.39 8.40 -12.07
N ASN A 506 -14.68 9.58 -11.52
CA ASN A 506 -15.70 10.52 -11.95
C ASN A 506 -15.31 11.28 -13.23
N SER A 507 -14.30 10.83 -13.96
CA SER A 507 -13.85 11.46 -15.20
C SER A 507 -14.89 11.22 -16.28
N ARG A 508 -15.61 12.25 -16.63
CA ARG A 508 -16.57 12.21 -17.72
C ARG A 508 -15.82 12.45 -19.02
N GLN A 509 -15.14 11.42 -19.49
CA GLN A 509 -14.60 11.41 -20.85
C GLN A 509 -15.77 11.38 -21.83
N LEU A 510 -15.68 12.20 -22.87
CA LEU A 510 -16.65 12.24 -23.94
C LEU A 510 -16.07 11.53 -25.16
N ILE A 511 -16.86 10.65 -25.73
CA ILE A 511 -16.59 10.05 -27.03
C ILE A 511 -17.85 10.19 -27.88
N CYS A 512 -17.67 10.42 -29.16
CA CYS A 512 -18.79 10.37 -30.08
C CYS A 512 -19.18 8.92 -30.35
N PRO A 513 -20.38 8.48 -29.98
CA PRO A 513 -20.80 7.10 -30.20
C PRO A 513 -21.01 6.74 -31.68
N SER A 514 -21.12 7.75 -32.55
CA SER A 514 -21.34 7.57 -33.98
C SER A 514 -20.06 7.40 -34.78
N CYS A 515 -19.00 8.20 -34.48
CA CYS A 515 -17.74 8.19 -35.24
C CYS A 515 -16.48 7.87 -34.41
N GLY A 516 -16.61 7.72 -33.08
CA GLY A 516 -15.47 7.46 -32.20
C GLY A 516 -14.60 8.67 -31.86
N TYR A 517 -14.95 9.89 -32.30
CA TYR A 517 -14.18 11.09 -32.02
C TYR A 517 -14.06 11.38 -30.53
N VAL A 518 -12.84 11.62 -30.05
CA VAL A 518 -12.52 12.00 -28.67
C VAL A 518 -11.88 13.38 -28.67
N PRO A 519 -12.40 14.38 -27.92
CA PRO A 519 -11.87 15.73 -27.89
C PRO A 519 -10.44 15.79 -27.36
N GLN A 520 -9.55 16.48 -28.08
CA GLN A 520 -8.14 16.68 -27.72
C GLN A 520 -7.81 18.16 -27.52
N CYS A 521 -6.85 18.43 -26.65
CA CYS A 521 -6.35 19.77 -26.40
C CYS A 521 -5.54 20.27 -27.60
N PRO A 522 -5.87 21.46 -28.17
CA PRO A 522 -5.13 22.01 -29.32
C PRO A 522 -3.71 22.46 -28.97
N ARG A 523 -3.36 22.60 -27.68
CA ARG A 523 -2.05 23.09 -27.22
C ARG A 523 -1.04 21.99 -26.89
N CYS A 524 -1.51 20.82 -26.41
CA CYS A 524 -0.63 19.76 -25.97
C CYS A 524 -1.10 18.34 -26.35
N SER A 525 -2.15 18.23 -27.18
CA SER A 525 -2.72 16.98 -27.68
C SER A 525 -3.19 15.98 -26.59
N ALA A 526 -3.21 16.36 -25.29
CA ALA A 526 -3.83 15.58 -24.25
C ALA A 526 -5.36 15.55 -24.43
N TYR A 527 -6.02 14.50 -23.95
CA TYR A 527 -7.47 14.40 -24.04
C TYR A 527 -8.16 15.38 -23.08
N LEU A 528 -9.24 16.04 -23.57
CA LEU A 528 -10.00 16.97 -22.76
C LEU A 528 -11.00 16.24 -21.87
N THR A 529 -11.15 16.71 -20.63
CA THR A 529 -12.12 16.17 -19.67
C THR A 529 -13.33 17.12 -19.58
N TYR A 530 -14.55 16.57 -19.64
CA TYR A 530 -15.77 17.34 -19.47
C TYR A 530 -16.10 17.58 -17.99
N HIS A 531 -16.29 18.84 -17.62
CA HIS A 531 -16.71 19.28 -16.30
C HIS A 531 -18.16 19.72 -16.31
N SER A 532 -19.04 18.92 -15.74
CA SER A 532 -20.49 19.19 -15.76
C SER A 532 -20.91 20.43 -14.96
N VAL A 533 -20.13 20.80 -13.91
CA VAL A 533 -20.46 21.93 -13.04
C VAL A 533 -20.39 23.26 -13.79
N ASN A 534 -19.36 23.41 -14.62
CA ASN A 534 -19.14 24.66 -15.39
C ASN A 534 -19.39 24.48 -16.90
N ARG A 535 -19.81 23.30 -17.35
CA ARG A 535 -20.05 22.93 -18.76
C ARG A 535 -18.85 23.27 -19.67
N ARG A 536 -17.65 22.90 -19.24
CA ARG A 536 -16.43 23.15 -19.98
C ARG A 536 -15.65 21.87 -20.26
N MET A 537 -14.96 21.86 -21.40
CA MET A 537 -13.91 20.90 -21.69
C MET A 537 -12.58 21.46 -21.18
N MET A 538 -11.82 20.71 -20.42
CA MET A 538 -10.61 21.19 -19.75
C MET A 538 -9.45 20.23 -19.94
N CYS A 539 -8.27 20.80 -20.19
CA CYS A 539 -7.00 20.08 -20.16
C CYS A 539 -6.36 20.20 -18.78
N HIS A 540 -6.14 19.10 -18.11
CA HIS A 540 -5.52 19.09 -16.78
C HIS A 540 -3.97 19.15 -16.82
N LEU A 541 -3.37 19.11 -18.01
CA LEU A 541 -1.92 19.26 -18.18
C LEU A 541 -1.51 20.73 -18.35
N CYS A 542 -2.10 21.43 -19.32
CA CYS A 542 -1.72 22.81 -19.66
C CYS A 542 -2.70 23.87 -19.17
N GLY A 543 -3.87 23.50 -18.64
CA GLY A 543 -4.92 24.41 -18.18
C GLY A 543 -5.78 25.01 -19.30
N TYR A 544 -5.65 24.54 -20.56
CA TYR A 544 -6.56 24.96 -21.64
C TYR A 544 -8.01 24.61 -21.29
N SER A 545 -8.94 25.49 -21.63
CA SER A 545 -10.36 25.27 -21.37
C SER A 545 -11.21 25.95 -22.44
N GLU A 546 -12.21 25.20 -22.92
CA GLU A 546 -13.20 25.69 -23.90
C GLU A 546 -14.62 25.37 -23.44
N ALA A 547 -15.62 26.07 -24.01
CA ALA A 547 -17.02 25.77 -23.75
C ALA A 547 -17.39 24.40 -24.36
N PHE A 548 -18.19 23.61 -23.63
CA PHE A 548 -18.71 22.35 -24.15
C PHE A 548 -19.74 22.57 -25.22
N THR A 549 -19.57 21.96 -26.38
CA THR A 549 -20.55 21.84 -27.45
C THR A 549 -21.19 20.46 -27.42
N PRO A 550 -22.53 20.31 -27.40
CA PRO A 550 -23.18 19.01 -27.33
C PRO A 550 -22.90 18.13 -28.55
N ASP A 551 -22.68 18.73 -29.71
CA ASP A 551 -22.55 18.01 -30.97
C ASP A 551 -21.07 17.80 -31.34
N CYS A 552 -20.80 16.63 -31.91
CA CYS A 552 -19.47 16.23 -32.35
C CYS A 552 -18.98 17.10 -33.53
N PRO A 553 -17.82 17.73 -33.45
CA PRO A 553 -17.31 18.57 -34.53
C PRO A 553 -16.97 17.77 -35.79
N ALA A 554 -16.79 16.43 -35.68
CA ALA A 554 -16.42 15.60 -36.81
C ALA A 554 -17.63 15.06 -37.59
N CYS A 555 -18.78 14.80 -36.93
CA CYS A 555 -19.93 14.16 -37.60
C CYS A 555 -21.30 14.75 -37.23
N GLY A 556 -21.35 15.77 -36.36
CA GLY A 556 -22.59 16.41 -35.93
C GLY A 556 -23.49 15.59 -34.98
N ALA A 557 -23.13 14.37 -34.64
CA ALA A 557 -23.90 13.55 -33.71
C ALA A 557 -23.68 14.01 -32.24
N PRO A 558 -24.67 13.88 -31.36
CA PRO A 558 -24.53 14.30 -29.98
C PRO A 558 -23.55 13.42 -29.22
N PHE A 559 -22.68 14.06 -28.40
CA PHE A 559 -21.82 13.35 -27.48
C PHE A 559 -22.62 12.62 -26.40
N LYS A 560 -22.17 11.42 -26.05
CA LYS A 560 -22.66 10.70 -24.86
C LYS A 560 -21.51 10.45 -23.90
N PRO A 561 -21.75 10.58 -22.60
CA PRO A 561 -20.76 10.13 -21.62
C PRO A 561 -20.63 8.61 -21.74
N ILE A 562 -19.39 8.12 -21.84
CA ILE A 562 -19.12 6.68 -21.88
C ILE A 562 -19.13 6.13 -20.47
N GLY A 563 -19.86 5.04 -20.30
CA GLY A 563 -19.87 4.19 -19.14
C GLY A 563 -21.22 4.00 -18.52
N ALA A 564 -21.78 2.83 -18.69
CA ALA A 564 -22.86 2.33 -17.86
C ALA A 564 -22.25 2.02 -16.46
N GLY A 565 -22.98 2.33 -15.38
CA GLY A 565 -22.61 1.80 -14.06
C GLY A 565 -22.85 0.29 -14.00
N THR A 566 -22.14 -0.41 -13.09
CA THR A 566 -22.33 -1.87 -12.88
C THR A 566 -23.79 -2.25 -12.62
N GLN A 567 -24.54 -1.41 -11.90
CA GLN A 567 -25.97 -1.61 -11.64
C GLN A 567 -26.82 -1.60 -12.92
N LYS A 568 -26.53 -0.66 -13.83
CA LYS A 568 -27.25 -0.60 -15.11
C LYS A 568 -26.95 -1.83 -15.97
N VAL A 569 -25.68 -2.23 -16.03
CA VAL A 569 -25.28 -3.44 -16.78
C VAL A 569 -25.88 -4.70 -16.17
N GLU A 570 -25.93 -4.81 -14.84
CA GLU A 570 -26.59 -5.91 -14.15
C GLU A 570 -28.07 -5.99 -14.51
N GLN A 571 -28.76 -4.84 -14.55
CA GLN A 571 -30.18 -4.79 -14.95
C GLN A 571 -30.37 -5.21 -16.40
N GLU A 572 -29.57 -4.69 -17.34
CA GLU A 572 -29.60 -5.09 -18.75
C GLU A 572 -29.34 -6.58 -18.91
N LEU A 573 -28.41 -7.17 -18.16
CA LEU A 573 -28.14 -8.62 -18.20
C LEU A 573 -29.28 -9.44 -17.64
N LYS A 574 -29.99 -8.99 -16.59
CA LYS A 574 -31.20 -9.67 -16.08
C LYS A 574 -32.35 -9.61 -17.06
N GLU A 575 -32.47 -8.57 -17.87
CA GLU A 575 -33.46 -8.49 -18.96
C GLU A 575 -33.08 -9.39 -20.12
N LEU A 576 -31.81 -9.54 -20.47
CA LEU A 576 -31.32 -10.40 -21.56
C LEU A 576 -31.30 -11.88 -21.16
N PHE A 577 -31.08 -12.20 -19.88
CA PHE A 577 -30.95 -13.56 -19.33
C PHE A 577 -31.78 -13.71 -18.05
N PRO A 578 -33.13 -13.71 -18.12
CA PRO A 578 -33.99 -13.61 -16.93
C PRO A 578 -33.79 -14.71 -15.89
N ASP A 579 -33.50 -15.94 -16.32
CA ASP A 579 -33.36 -17.11 -15.43
C ASP A 579 -31.94 -17.45 -15.06
N THR A 580 -30.98 -16.54 -15.35
CA THR A 580 -29.56 -16.79 -15.12
C THR A 580 -29.06 -16.08 -13.87
N PRO A 581 -28.49 -16.80 -12.88
CA PRO A 581 -27.82 -16.17 -11.75
C PRO A 581 -26.64 -15.31 -12.18
N ILE A 582 -26.62 -14.06 -11.71
CA ILE A 582 -25.57 -13.09 -11.97
C ILE A 582 -24.99 -12.64 -10.64
N LEU A 583 -23.71 -12.83 -10.45
CA LEU A 583 -22.98 -12.33 -9.29
C LEU A 583 -22.30 -11.00 -9.62
N ARG A 584 -22.53 -9.97 -8.80
CA ARG A 584 -21.88 -8.67 -8.97
C ARG A 584 -20.79 -8.44 -7.94
N MET A 585 -19.62 -8.01 -8.44
CA MET A 585 -18.46 -7.70 -7.62
C MET A 585 -17.91 -6.31 -7.94
N ASP A 586 -18.26 -5.34 -7.12
CA ASP A 586 -17.70 -3.99 -7.17
C ASP A 586 -17.39 -3.45 -5.77
N ALA A 587 -16.65 -2.33 -5.70
CA ALA A 587 -16.22 -1.75 -4.43
C ALA A 587 -17.38 -1.33 -3.52
N ASP A 588 -18.54 -1.03 -4.11
CA ASP A 588 -19.72 -0.56 -3.38
C ASP A 588 -20.53 -1.75 -2.81
N SER A 589 -20.46 -2.93 -3.45
CA SER A 589 -21.29 -4.09 -3.12
C SER A 589 -20.66 -5.06 -2.11
N VAL A 590 -19.33 -5.15 -2.05
CA VAL A 590 -18.66 -6.28 -1.37
C VAL A 590 -17.83 -5.86 -0.15
N GLY A 591 -17.41 -4.59 -0.04
CA GLY A 591 -16.60 -4.12 1.10
C GLY A 591 -15.39 -5.02 1.36
N THR A 592 -15.33 -5.69 2.53
CA THR A 592 -14.26 -6.62 2.92
C THR A 592 -14.55 -8.09 2.58
N GLN A 593 -15.66 -8.40 1.88
CA GLN A 593 -16.11 -9.78 1.64
C GLN A 593 -15.75 -10.32 0.24
N HIS A 594 -14.72 -9.77 -0.38
CA HIS A 594 -14.31 -10.16 -1.75
C HIS A 594 -14.04 -11.66 -1.90
N GLU A 595 -13.30 -12.24 -0.97
CA GLU A 595 -12.95 -13.67 -0.99
C GLU A 595 -14.21 -14.56 -0.96
N ARG A 596 -15.19 -14.20 -0.15
CA ARG A 596 -16.44 -14.96 -0.03
C ARG A 596 -17.25 -14.96 -1.34
N VAL A 597 -17.30 -13.81 -2.02
CA VAL A 597 -18.00 -13.68 -3.31
C VAL A 597 -17.34 -14.54 -4.39
N LEU A 598 -16.02 -14.60 -4.38
CA LEU A 598 -15.27 -15.39 -5.33
C LEU A 598 -15.36 -16.88 -5.05
N GLN A 599 -15.32 -17.27 -3.79
CA GLN A 599 -15.54 -18.64 -3.35
C GLN A 599 -16.95 -19.10 -3.74
N GLN A 600 -17.96 -18.25 -3.54
CA GLN A 600 -19.33 -18.52 -3.96
C GLN A 600 -19.44 -18.70 -5.47
N PHE A 601 -18.76 -17.87 -6.28
CA PHE A 601 -18.73 -18.00 -7.74
C PHE A 601 -18.16 -19.34 -8.18
N GLU A 602 -17.10 -19.81 -7.53
CA GLU A 602 -16.43 -21.07 -7.84
C GLU A 602 -17.25 -22.29 -7.37
N GLU A 603 -17.68 -22.31 -6.09
CA GLU A 603 -18.35 -23.47 -5.47
C GLU A 603 -19.76 -23.67 -6.02
N GLU A 604 -20.55 -22.59 -6.14
CA GLU A 604 -21.92 -22.65 -6.64
C GLU A 604 -22.00 -22.66 -8.17
N LYS A 605 -20.84 -22.55 -8.88
CA LYS A 605 -20.75 -22.52 -10.35
C LYS A 605 -21.67 -21.49 -10.98
N ILE A 606 -21.75 -20.30 -10.38
CA ILE A 606 -22.60 -19.22 -10.89
C ILE A 606 -22.19 -18.88 -12.32
N PRO A 607 -23.12 -18.82 -13.30
CA PRO A 607 -22.74 -18.69 -14.71
C PRO A 607 -22.08 -17.38 -15.10
N ILE A 608 -22.49 -16.26 -14.50
CA ILE A 608 -22.00 -14.92 -14.88
C ILE A 608 -21.48 -14.16 -13.66
N LEU A 609 -20.22 -13.73 -13.72
CA LEU A 609 -19.62 -12.80 -12.78
C LEU A 609 -19.43 -11.44 -13.47
N LEU A 610 -20.15 -10.43 -13.01
CA LEU A 610 -19.99 -9.04 -13.44
C LEU A 610 -19.12 -8.29 -12.43
N GLY A 611 -18.02 -7.72 -12.87
CA GLY A 611 -17.17 -7.01 -11.93
C GLY A 611 -16.29 -5.93 -12.55
N THR A 612 -15.61 -5.20 -11.66
CA THR A 612 -14.64 -4.18 -12.03
C THR A 612 -13.22 -4.74 -11.91
N GLN A 613 -12.20 -3.90 -11.71
CA GLN A 613 -10.79 -4.30 -11.71
C GLN A 613 -10.43 -5.45 -10.74
N MET A 614 -11.29 -5.73 -9.77
CA MET A 614 -11.05 -6.83 -8.81
C MET A 614 -11.19 -8.21 -9.46
N VAL A 615 -12.03 -8.35 -10.50
CA VAL A 615 -12.23 -9.61 -11.24
C VAL A 615 -11.06 -9.90 -12.20
N ALA A 616 -10.31 -8.85 -12.57
CA ALA A 616 -9.17 -8.98 -13.49
C ALA A 616 -7.96 -9.68 -12.83
N LYS A 617 -7.92 -9.80 -11.48
CA LYS A 617 -6.69 -10.05 -10.75
C LYS A 617 -6.77 -11.24 -9.78
N GLY A 618 -5.70 -12.01 -9.69
CA GLY A 618 -5.41 -12.92 -8.58
C GLY A 618 -6.16 -14.26 -8.54
N LEU A 619 -7.09 -14.55 -9.47
CA LEU A 619 -7.95 -15.71 -9.39
C LEU A 619 -7.78 -16.63 -10.59
N ASP A 620 -7.85 -17.90 -10.32
CA ASP A 620 -7.76 -18.96 -11.31
C ASP A 620 -9.05 -19.78 -11.25
N PHE A 621 -9.87 -19.71 -12.30
CA PHE A 621 -11.12 -20.44 -12.40
C PHE A 621 -11.09 -21.38 -13.61
N ASP A 622 -11.08 -22.66 -13.36
CA ASP A 622 -10.96 -23.68 -14.41
C ASP A 622 -12.14 -23.68 -15.39
N ASN A 623 -13.33 -23.28 -14.94
CA ASN A 623 -14.56 -23.30 -15.75
C ASN A 623 -14.87 -21.97 -16.47
N VAL A 624 -14.03 -20.94 -16.30
CA VAL A 624 -14.19 -19.67 -17.01
C VAL A 624 -13.58 -19.78 -18.40
N THR A 625 -14.44 -19.82 -19.42
CA THR A 625 -14.04 -19.95 -20.82
C THR A 625 -14.33 -18.71 -21.66
N LEU A 626 -15.17 -17.78 -21.16
CA LEU A 626 -15.49 -16.53 -21.83
C LEU A 626 -15.21 -15.34 -20.93
N VAL A 627 -14.55 -14.32 -21.50
CA VAL A 627 -14.37 -13.02 -20.89
C VAL A 627 -14.95 -11.94 -21.81
N GLY A 628 -15.85 -11.11 -21.28
CA GLY A 628 -16.40 -9.94 -21.97
C GLY A 628 -15.90 -8.64 -21.36
N VAL A 629 -15.24 -7.78 -22.13
CA VAL A 629 -14.87 -6.41 -21.73
C VAL A 629 -15.90 -5.45 -22.29
N LEU A 630 -16.65 -4.78 -21.41
CA LEU A 630 -17.84 -4.02 -21.81
C LEU A 630 -17.55 -2.57 -22.26
N ALA A 631 -16.47 -1.96 -21.79
CA ALA A 631 -16.13 -0.56 -22.10
C ALA A 631 -14.61 -0.36 -22.06
N ALA A 632 -13.91 -0.84 -23.08
CA ALA A 632 -12.46 -0.76 -23.16
C ALA A 632 -11.95 0.67 -23.23
N ASP A 633 -12.71 1.57 -23.85
CA ASP A 633 -12.33 2.98 -24.08
C ASP A 633 -12.16 3.82 -22.83
N GLN A 634 -12.79 3.44 -21.71
CA GLN A 634 -12.85 4.28 -20.50
C GLN A 634 -11.48 4.62 -19.90
N SER A 635 -10.54 3.67 -19.93
CA SER A 635 -9.18 3.90 -19.38
C SER A 635 -8.21 4.49 -20.39
N LEU A 636 -8.54 4.39 -21.68
CA LEU A 636 -7.64 4.76 -22.77
C LEU A 636 -7.48 6.28 -22.90
N TYR A 637 -8.52 7.04 -22.62
CA TYR A 637 -8.57 8.48 -22.84
C TYR A 637 -8.44 9.30 -21.54
N VAL A 638 -7.91 8.72 -20.48
CA VAL A 638 -7.58 9.43 -19.25
C VAL A 638 -6.38 10.34 -19.48
N ASP A 639 -6.43 11.56 -18.92
CA ASP A 639 -5.34 12.54 -19.02
C ASP A 639 -4.14 12.14 -18.13
N HIS A 640 -3.41 11.12 -18.59
CA HIS A 640 -2.20 10.63 -17.94
C HIS A 640 -1.34 9.86 -18.95
N TYR A 641 -0.01 10.09 -18.96
CA TYR A 641 0.92 9.45 -19.92
C TYR A 641 0.88 7.92 -19.88
N ARG A 642 0.49 7.30 -18.77
CA ARG A 642 0.33 5.83 -18.64
C ARG A 642 -1.05 5.31 -19.02
N ALA A 643 -1.94 6.13 -19.59
CA ALA A 643 -3.29 5.67 -19.90
C ALA A 643 -3.29 4.49 -20.89
N ALA A 644 -2.50 4.60 -21.95
CA ALA A 644 -2.32 3.55 -22.95
C ALA A 644 -1.75 2.26 -22.32
N GLU A 645 -0.67 2.38 -21.58
CA GLU A 645 -0.02 1.28 -20.87
C GLU A 645 -0.98 0.57 -19.90
N ARG A 646 -1.69 1.31 -19.08
CA ARG A 646 -2.66 0.75 -18.14
C ARG A 646 -3.80 0.03 -18.83
N THR A 647 -4.28 0.58 -19.94
CA THR A 647 -5.34 -0.05 -20.73
C THR A 647 -4.84 -1.36 -21.33
N PHE A 648 -3.66 -1.36 -21.96
CA PHE A 648 -3.03 -2.57 -22.48
C PHE A 648 -2.86 -3.64 -21.41
N VAL A 649 -2.23 -3.30 -20.28
CA VAL A 649 -1.99 -4.21 -19.15
C VAL A 649 -3.31 -4.80 -18.63
N LEU A 650 -4.30 -3.94 -18.40
CA LEU A 650 -5.59 -4.35 -17.85
C LEU A 650 -6.32 -5.30 -18.79
N LEU A 651 -6.38 -4.97 -20.09
CA LEU A 651 -7.05 -5.80 -21.08
C LEU A 651 -6.35 -7.17 -21.21
N THR A 652 -5.02 -7.19 -21.28
CA THR A 652 -4.23 -8.42 -21.35
C THR A 652 -4.43 -9.29 -20.10
N GLN A 653 -4.47 -8.70 -18.91
CA GLN A 653 -4.72 -9.42 -17.66
C GLN A 653 -6.13 -10.03 -17.61
N VAL A 654 -7.13 -9.27 -18.02
CA VAL A 654 -8.55 -9.71 -18.03
C VAL A 654 -8.75 -10.82 -19.05
N VAL A 655 -8.28 -10.63 -20.26
CA VAL A 655 -8.34 -11.62 -21.34
C VAL A 655 -7.63 -12.92 -20.92
N GLY A 656 -6.48 -12.80 -20.28
CA GLY A 656 -5.70 -13.94 -19.77
C GLY A 656 -6.40 -14.79 -18.72
N ARG A 657 -7.61 -14.40 -18.24
CA ARG A 657 -8.43 -15.22 -17.32
C ARG A 657 -9.21 -16.31 -18.03
N ALA A 658 -9.50 -16.15 -19.30
CA ALA A 658 -10.20 -17.18 -20.06
C ALA A 658 -9.30 -18.39 -20.36
N GLY A 659 -9.84 -19.61 -20.23
CA GLY A 659 -9.18 -20.83 -20.66
C GLY A 659 -7.92 -21.21 -19.88
N ARG A 660 -7.94 -21.07 -18.56
CA ARG A 660 -6.84 -21.54 -17.70
C ARG A 660 -6.91 -23.03 -17.39
N GLY A 661 -8.12 -23.61 -17.40
CA GLY A 661 -8.33 -25.03 -17.32
C GLY A 661 -7.98 -25.75 -18.61
N SER A 662 -8.57 -26.92 -18.84
CA SER A 662 -8.38 -27.73 -20.06
C SER A 662 -9.13 -27.25 -21.32
N LYS A 663 -10.00 -26.24 -21.19
CA LYS A 663 -10.88 -25.74 -22.25
C LYS A 663 -10.27 -24.50 -22.93
N GLU A 664 -10.54 -24.32 -24.23
CA GLU A 664 -10.11 -23.11 -24.95
C GLU A 664 -10.80 -21.86 -24.42
N GLY A 665 -10.03 -20.80 -24.20
CA GLY A 665 -10.51 -19.49 -23.75
C GLY A 665 -10.91 -18.60 -24.93
N ARG A 666 -11.94 -17.80 -24.72
CA ARG A 666 -12.42 -16.78 -25.67
C ARG A 666 -12.60 -15.45 -24.95
N ALA A 667 -12.32 -14.36 -25.64
CA ALA A 667 -12.56 -13.03 -25.10
C ALA A 667 -13.17 -12.09 -26.14
N ILE A 668 -14.06 -11.23 -25.70
CA ILE A 668 -14.68 -10.19 -26.53
C ILE A 668 -14.42 -8.84 -25.89
N ILE A 669 -13.77 -7.94 -26.62
CA ILE A 669 -13.49 -6.56 -26.22
C ILE A 669 -14.42 -5.62 -27.00
N GLN A 670 -15.32 -4.95 -26.33
CA GLN A 670 -16.23 -3.97 -26.89
C GLN A 670 -15.65 -2.56 -26.82
N THR A 671 -15.68 -1.84 -27.95
CA THR A 671 -15.08 -0.51 -28.07
C THR A 671 -15.80 0.36 -29.10
N TYR A 672 -15.74 1.69 -28.92
CA TYR A 672 -16.17 2.68 -29.91
C TYR A 672 -15.02 3.14 -30.82
N THR A 673 -13.80 2.66 -30.58
CA THR A 673 -12.59 3.00 -31.35
C THR A 673 -11.78 1.74 -31.68
N PRO A 674 -12.35 0.80 -32.45
CA PRO A 674 -11.69 -0.47 -32.77
C PRO A 674 -10.41 -0.32 -33.59
N GLU A 675 -10.19 0.84 -34.22
CA GLU A 675 -8.97 1.20 -34.95
C GLU A 675 -7.84 1.65 -34.01
N ASN A 676 -8.10 1.78 -32.70
CA ASN A 676 -7.04 2.20 -31.78
C ASN A 676 -6.02 1.07 -31.59
N GLU A 677 -4.76 1.39 -31.87
CA GLU A 677 -3.67 0.41 -31.86
C GLU A 677 -3.42 -0.22 -30.50
N VAL A 678 -3.70 0.48 -29.39
CA VAL A 678 -3.57 -0.09 -28.04
C VAL A 678 -4.55 -1.25 -27.85
N LEU A 679 -5.77 -1.14 -28.40
CA LEU A 679 -6.79 -2.17 -28.32
C LEU A 679 -6.47 -3.34 -29.25
N THR A 680 -5.94 -3.08 -30.43
CA THR A 680 -5.51 -4.15 -31.36
C THR A 680 -4.33 -4.92 -30.82
N ASP A 681 -3.33 -4.25 -30.22
CA ASP A 681 -2.20 -4.89 -29.57
C ASP A 681 -2.62 -5.72 -28.36
N ALA A 682 -3.55 -5.19 -27.54
CA ALA A 682 -4.09 -5.93 -26.39
C ALA A 682 -4.90 -7.17 -26.84
N ALA A 683 -5.66 -7.06 -27.94
CA ALA A 683 -6.37 -8.19 -28.52
C ALA A 683 -5.41 -9.26 -29.07
N ALA A 684 -4.33 -8.84 -29.71
CA ALA A 684 -3.25 -9.73 -30.14
C ALA A 684 -2.38 -10.25 -29.02
N GLN A 685 -2.51 -9.67 -27.80
CA GLN A 685 -1.64 -9.91 -26.65
C GLN A 685 -0.15 -9.67 -26.96
N ASP A 686 0.12 -8.73 -27.88
CA ASP A 686 1.44 -8.38 -28.37
C ASP A 686 2.05 -7.21 -27.60
N TYR A 687 2.75 -7.55 -26.52
CA TYR A 687 3.46 -6.56 -25.70
C TYR A 687 4.60 -5.90 -26.46
N GLU A 688 5.29 -6.63 -27.36
CA GLU A 688 6.46 -6.10 -28.07
C GLU A 688 6.06 -4.97 -29.01
N HIS A 689 5.03 -5.17 -29.83
CA HIS A 689 4.52 -4.14 -30.74
C HIS A 689 3.97 -2.93 -29.96
N PHE A 690 3.20 -3.17 -28.89
CA PHE A 690 2.73 -2.12 -27.99
C PHE A 690 3.92 -1.30 -27.45
N TYR A 691 4.96 -1.96 -26.91
CA TYR A 691 6.11 -1.29 -26.31
C TYR A 691 6.86 -0.42 -27.32
N GLU A 692 7.16 -0.93 -28.51
CA GLU A 692 7.93 -0.20 -29.54
C GLU A 692 7.24 1.09 -29.94
N ARG A 693 5.93 1.04 -30.11
CA ARG A 693 5.12 2.21 -30.41
C ARG A 693 5.09 3.19 -29.25
N GLU A 694 4.77 2.72 -28.05
CA GLU A 694 4.60 3.54 -26.87
C GLU A 694 5.90 4.25 -26.48
N ILE A 695 7.03 3.55 -26.53
CA ILE A 695 8.33 4.17 -26.19
C ILE A 695 8.72 5.26 -27.21
N GLY A 696 8.34 5.09 -28.47
CA GLY A 696 8.52 6.13 -29.51
C GLY A 696 7.70 7.38 -29.20
N LEU A 697 6.43 7.21 -28.83
CA LEU A 697 5.54 8.31 -28.44
C LEU A 697 6.06 9.05 -27.20
N ARG A 698 6.47 8.33 -26.15
CA ARG A 698 7.04 8.92 -24.93
C ARG A 698 8.33 9.71 -25.17
N ARG A 699 9.16 9.25 -26.11
CA ARG A 699 10.35 9.99 -26.51
C ARG A 699 9.99 11.32 -27.14
N MET A 700 9.03 11.35 -28.06
CA MET A 700 8.58 12.58 -28.72
C MET A 700 7.93 13.55 -27.73
N ARG A 701 7.14 13.04 -26.78
CA ARG A 701 6.41 13.85 -25.79
C ARG A 701 7.26 14.22 -24.57
N ARG A 702 8.48 13.72 -24.47
CA ARG A 702 9.35 13.88 -23.28
C ARG A 702 8.67 13.38 -22.00
N GLU A 703 8.06 12.21 -22.07
CA GLU A 703 7.45 11.51 -20.95
C GLU A 703 8.43 10.46 -20.37
N PRO A 704 8.19 9.93 -19.15
CA PRO A 704 9.02 8.87 -18.58
C PRO A 704 9.14 7.65 -19.51
N PRO A 705 10.35 7.10 -19.73
CA PRO A 705 11.59 7.28 -18.97
C PRO A 705 12.52 8.41 -19.46
N PHE A 706 12.12 9.24 -20.44
CA PHE A 706 13.00 10.27 -21.03
C PHE A 706 13.01 11.57 -20.23
N ALA A 707 11.92 11.91 -19.57
CA ALA A 707 11.82 12.98 -18.58
C ALA A 707 10.91 12.54 -17.43
N ASP A 708 11.09 13.16 -16.27
CA ASP A 708 10.20 12.97 -15.11
C ASP A 708 9.12 14.05 -15.10
N GLU A 709 7.96 13.70 -14.57
CA GLU A 709 6.88 14.64 -14.26
C GLU A 709 6.85 14.92 -12.76
N MET A 710 7.13 16.16 -12.38
CA MET A 710 7.05 16.62 -10.99
C MET A 710 5.86 17.55 -10.84
N VAL A 711 4.91 17.17 -10.02
CA VAL A 711 3.65 17.91 -9.86
C VAL A 711 3.62 18.58 -8.49
N LEU A 712 3.54 19.91 -8.47
CA LEU A 712 3.23 20.68 -7.28
C LEU A 712 1.71 20.96 -7.24
N THR A 713 1.10 20.57 -6.14
CA THR A 713 -0.35 20.80 -5.94
C THR A 713 -0.57 21.81 -4.82
N VAL A 714 -1.28 22.88 -5.12
CA VAL A 714 -1.74 23.88 -4.14
C VAL A 714 -3.18 23.60 -3.76
N THR A 715 -3.49 23.63 -2.46
CA THR A 715 -4.84 23.33 -1.97
C THR A 715 -5.32 24.36 -0.95
N GLY A 716 -6.61 24.67 -0.97
CA GLY A 716 -7.24 25.61 -0.04
C GLY A 716 -8.75 25.55 -0.10
N THR A 717 -9.43 26.23 0.82
CA THR A 717 -10.91 26.29 0.89
C THR A 717 -11.51 27.25 -0.13
N GLU A 718 -10.76 28.30 -0.49
CA GLU A 718 -11.20 29.34 -1.43
C GLU A 718 -10.51 29.16 -2.77
N GLU A 719 -11.29 28.95 -3.85
CA GLU A 719 -10.77 28.62 -5.16
C GLU A 719 -9.91 29.73 -5.75
N SER A 720 -10.36 30.98 -5.62
CA SER A 720 -9.66 32.16 -6.14
C SER A 720 -8.28 32.34 -5.48
N GLU A 721 -8.18 32.12 -4.16
CA GLU A 721 -6.91 32.19 -3.44
C GLU A 721 -5.94 31.09 -3.91
N VAL A 722 -6.46 29.86 -4.12
CA VAL A 722 -5.68 28.73 -4.62
C VAL A 722 -5.15 29.00 -6.04
N GLN A 723 -6.01 29.50 -6.93
CA GLN A 723 -5.63 29.84 -8.30
C GLN A 723 -4.56 30.92 -8.35
N LEU A 724 -4.74 32.01 -7.56
CA LEU A 724 -3.79 33.11 -7.50
C LEU A 724 -2.43 32.65 -6.99
N ALA A 725 -2.42 31.91 -5.88
CA ALA A 725 -1.18 31.38 -5.29
C ALA A 725 -0.49 30.40 -6.26
N CYS A 726 -1.26 29.52 -6.92
CA CYS A 726 -0.73 28.58 -7.90
C CYS A 726 -0.11 29.31 -9.10
N ARG A 727 -0.73 30.38 -9.60
CA ARG A 727 -0.20 31.20 -10.69
C ARG A 727 1.11 31.87 -10.28
N GLN A 728 1.16 32.51 -9.11
CA GLN A 728 2.37 33.15 -8.61
C GLN A 728 3.55 32.19 -8.47
N VAL A 729 3.28 30.97 -7.97
CA VAL A 729 4.31 29.90 -7.88
C VAL A 729 4.75 29.47 -9.28
N ALA A 730 3.82 29.28 -10.22
CA ALA A 730 4.14 28.87 -11.59
C ALA A 730 5.00 29.92 -12.32
N ASP A 731 4.64 31.19 -12.20
CA ASP A 731 5.36 32.28 -12.84
C ASP A 731 6.78 32.42 -12.26
N SER A 732 6.91 32.39 -10.95
CA SER A 732 8.22 32.40 -10.28
C SER A 732 9.06 31.17 -10.61
N LEU A 733 8.46 29.99 -10.78
CA LEU A 733 9.18 28.78 -11.22
C LEU A 733 9.65 28.92 -12.67
N ARG A 734 8.84 29.50 -13.58
CA ARG A 734 9.22 29.73 -14.97
C ARG A 734 10.44 30.64 -15.06
N GLU A 735 10.50 31.68 -14.25
CA GLU A 735 11.66 32.56 -14.17
C GLU A 735 12.88 31.82 -13.59
N ALA A 736 12.72 31.08 -12.51
CA ALA A 736 13.81 30.38 -11.84
C ALA A 736 14.44 29.28 -12.70
N VAL A 737 13.65 28.54 -13.48
CA VAL A 737 14.18 27.47 -14.34
C VAL A 737 14.98 27.99 -15.54
N LEU A 738 14.89 29.27 -15.86
CA LEU A 738 15.69 29.92 -16.91
C LEU A 738 17.02 30.46 -16.40
N GLN A 739 17.19 30.54 -15.06
CA GLN A 739 18.38 31.11 -14.44
C GLN A 739 19.38 30.01 -14.03
N PRO A 740 20.69 30.29 -13.96
CA PRO A 740 21.66 29.38 -13.36
C PRO A 740 21.30 29.05 -11.91
N PRO A 741 21.49 27.81 -11.46
CA PRO A 741 22.06 26.66 -12.17
C PRO A 741 21.05 25.83 -12.97
N TYR A 742 19.77 26.24 -13.06
CA TYR A 742 18.69 25.43 -13.62
C TYR A 742 18.50 25.58 -15.13
N GLY A 743 18.99 26.64 -15.76
CA GLY A 743 18.79 26.92 -17.18
C GLY A 743 19.29 25.80 -18.10
N GLU A 744 20.36 25.09 -17.71
CA GLU A 744 20.90 23.98 -18.50
C GLU A 744 20.08 22.66 -18.35
N LEU A 745 19.20 22.57 -17.37
CA LEU A 745 18.45 21.35 -17.08
C LEU A 745 17.24 21.14 -18.00
N GLN A 746 16.98 22.08 -18.93
CA GLN A 746 15.88 22.04 -19.90
C GLN A 746 14.52 21.72 -19.27
N LEU A 747 14.22 22.32 -18.11
CA LEU A 747 12.96 22.14 -17.40
C LEU A 747 11.84 22.93 -18.10
N GLN A 748 10.67 22.30 -18.19
CA GLN A 748 9.47 22.93 -18.70
C GLN A 748 8.42 23.03 -17.56
N VAL A 749 7.82 24.21 -17.37
CA VAL A 749 6.79 24.47 -16.36
C VAL A 749 5.45 24.66 -17.04
N LEU A 750 4.55 23.71 -16.83
CA LEU A 750 3.18 23.69 -17.38
C LEU A 750 2.17 24.05 -16.30
N GLY A 751 1.01 24.56 -16.73
CA GLY A 751 -0.06 25.00 -15.83
C GLY A 751 0.03 26.49 -15.47
N PRO A 752 -0.66 27.01 -14.43
CA PRO A 752 -1.48 26.23 -13.50
C PRO A 752 -2.69 25.59 -14.17
N ALA A 753 -3.04 24.40 -13.73
CA ALA A 753 -4.19 23.65 -14.19
C ALA A 753 -5.00 23.11 -13.00
N PRO A 754 -6.33 22.96 -13.10
CA PRO A 754 -7.09 22.27 -12.07
C PRO A 754 -6.66 20.80 -12.00
N ALA A 755 -6.65 20.24 -10.80
CA ALA A 755 -6.42 18.79 -10.64
C ALA A 755 -7.59 17.99 -11.23
N GLY A 756 -7.37 16.72 -11.61
CA GLY A 756 -8.40 15.85 -12.17
C GLY A 756 -9.67 15.78 -11.31
N VAL A 757 -9.53 15.81 -9.97
CA VAL A 757 -10.59 16.07 -9.02
C VAL A 757 -10.33 17.44 -8.39
N VAL A 758 -11.07 18.45 -8.85
CA VAL A 758 -10.83 19.86 -8.48
C VAL A 758 -11.09 20.12 -6.99
N LYS A 759 -12.06 19.46 -6.37
CA LYS A 759 -12.43 19.66 -4.97
C LYS A 759 -12.51 18.33 -4.22
N VAL A 760 -11.71 18.19 -3.15
CA VAL A 760 -11.69 17.03 -2.27
C VAL A 760 -11.78 17.52 -0.82
N ASN A 761 -12.63 16.93 0.00
CA ASN A 761 -12.83 17.31 1.40
C ASN A 761 -12.98 18.84 1.61
N ASN A 762 -13.83 19.46 0.80
CA ASN A 762 -14.07 20.91 0.76
C ASN A 762 -12.83 21.79 0.48
N ARG A 763 -11.77 21.21 -0.14
CA ARG A 763 -10.58 21.94 -0.56
C ARG A 763 -10.43 21.88 -2.07
N PHE A 764 -10.23 23.03 -2.69
CA PHE A 764 -9.89 23.14 -4.11
C PHE A 764 -8.43 22.77 -4.33
N ARG A 765 -8.11 22.24 -5.51
CA ARG A 765 -6.80 21.70 -5.88
C ARG A 765 -6.42 22.19 -7.27
N TYR A 766 -5.28 22.89 -7.34
CA TYR A 766 -4.65 23.32 -8.59
C TYR A 766 -3.20 22.84 -8.64
N ARG A 767 -2.73 22.50 -9.81
CA ARG A 767 -1.41 21.88 -10.00
C ARG A 767 -0.53 22.64 -10.99
N ILE A 768 0.78 22.55 -10.79
CA ILE A 768 1.84 23.00 -11.67
C ILE A 768 2.66 21.76 -11.99
N THR A 769 2.87 21.48 -13.27
CA THR A 769 3.69 20.33 -13.69
C THR A 769 5.02 20.82 -14.18
N VAL A 770 6.12 20.29 -13.61
CA VAL A 770 7.49 20.54 -14.05
C VAL A 770 7.97 19.28 -14.74
N VAL A 771 8.27 19.38 -16.03
CA VAL A 771 8.76 18.28 -16.86
C VAL A 771 10.26 18.42 -17.07
N GLY A 772 11.03 17.37 -16.80
CA GLY A 772 12.47 17.32 -16.93
C GLY A 772 13.07 16.29 -15.99
N ARG A 773 14.39 16.14 -15.96
CA ARG A 773 15.03 15.15 -15.09
C ARG A 773 14.93 15.56 -13.62
N CYS A 774 14.32 14.72 -12.78
CA CYS A 774 14.19 14.92 -11.33
C CYS A 774 15.53 14.70 -10.59
N SER A 775 16.50 15.59 -10.86
CA SER A 775 17.84 15.55 -10.22
C SER A 775 17.76 16.01 -8.76
N ALA A 776 18.89 15.89 -8.03
CA ALA A 776 18.99 16.39 -6.66
C ALA A 776 18.83 17.92 -6.60
N GLU A 777 19.31 18.64 -7.63
CA GLU A 777 19.19 20.08 -7.79
C GLU A 777 17.72 20.50 -7.93
N VAL A 778 16.98 19.82 -8.83
CA VAL A 778 15.55 20.08 -9.05
C VAL A 778 14.74 19.79 -7.80
N ARG A 779 15.03 18.69 -7.10
CA ARG A 779 14.35 18.40 -5.82
C ARG A 779 14.62 19.48 -4.76
N ARG A 780 15.86 20.01 -4.69
CA ARG A 780 16.19 21.13 -3.81
C ARG A 780 15.42 22.40 -4.18
N LEU A 781 15.30 22.70 -5.47
CA LEU A 781 14.50 23.82 -5.96
C LEU A 781 13.04 23.68 -5.50
N LEU A 782 12.39 22.57 -5.82
CA LEU A 782 10.99 22.33 -5.45
C LEU A 782 10.78 22.36 -3.93
N SER A 783 11.71 21.77 -3.16
CA SER A 783 11.68 21.83 -1.70
C SER A 783 11.79 23.26 -1.17
N ALA A 784 12.66 24.10 -1.77
CA ALA A 784 12.78 25.51 -1.41
C ALA A 784 11.49 26.29 -1.67
N TYR A 785 10.83 26.03 -2.81
CA TYR A 785 9.53 26.64 -3.13
C TYR A 785 8.43 26.22 -2.12
N MET A 786 8.35 24.95 -1.78
CA MET A 786 7.38 24.46 -0.80
C MET A 786 7.61 25.07 0.60
N LYS A 787 8.86 25.15 1.03
CA LYS A 787 9.24 25.77 2.32
C LYS A 787 8.97 27.28 2.29
N GLY A 788 9.34 27.96 1.22
CA GLY A 788 9.07 29.38 1.03
C GLY A 788 7.58 29.70 1.01
N PHE A 789 6.77 28.89 0.34
CA PHE A 789 5.32 29.00 0.30
C PHE A 789 4.72 28.92 1.71
N SER A 790 5.10 27.90 2.47
CA SER A 790 4.57 27.66 3.82
C SER A 790 4.96 28.78 4.84
N ASN A 791 6.01 29.55 4.57
CA ASN A 791 6.47 30.64 5.45
C ASN A 791 5.78 31.99 5.13
N LYS A 792 5.09 32.13 4.00
CA LYS A 792 4.37 33.34 3.63
C LYS A 792 3.08 33.50 4.43
N LYS A 793 2.89 34.63 5.06
CA LYS A 793 1.67 34.92 5.85
C LYS A 793 0.40 34.86 5.03
N GLU A 794 0.46 35.31 3.76
CA GLU A 794 -0.63 35.31 2.81
C GLU A 794 -1.13 33.91 2.45
N TYR A 795 -0.25 32.88 2.54
CA TYR A 795 -0.59 31.50 2.21
C TYR A 795 -0.88 30.61 3.43
N ARG A 796 -1.08 31.19 4.61
CA ARG A 796 -1.29 30.46 5.88
C ARG A 796 -2.45 29.46 5.84
N LYS A 797 -3.49 29.71 5.04
CA LYS A 797 -4.65 28.83 4.86
C LYS A 797 -4.49 27.82 3.72
N LEU A 798 -3.44 27.98 2.94
CA LEU A 798 -3.14 27.14 1.79
C LEU A 798 -2.08 26.09 2.15
N HIS A 799 -2.10 24.98 1.41
CA HIS A 799 -1.08 23.96 1.52
C HIS A 799 -0.50 23.66 0.14
N ILE A 800 0.78 23.36 0.09
CA ILE A 800 1.47 22.91 -1.11
C ILE A 800 2.19 21.59 -0.83
N PHE A 801 2.14 20.66 -1.77
CA PHE A 801 2.91 19.42 -1.75
C PHE A 801 3.39 19.08 -3.15
N ALA A 802 4.42 18.24 -3.22
CA ALA A 802 5.02 17.82 -4.49
C ALA A 802 5.06 16.29 -4.60
N GLU A 803 4.90 15.82 -5.83
CA GLU A 803 4.93 14.40 -6.19
C GLU A 803 5.74 14.25 -7.49
N CYS A 804 6.35 13.07 -7.72
CA CYS A 804 7.15 12.82 -8.91
C CYS A 804 6.74 11.49 -9.55
N ASN A 805 6.46 11.49 -10.86
CA ASN A 805 6.08 10.33 -11.67
C ASN A 805 4.95 9.50 -11.07
N ARG A 806 3.99 10.16 -10.45
CA ARG A 806 2.91 9.47 -9.75
C ARG A 806 2.01 8.73 -10.72
N MET A 807 1.53 7.58 -10.30
CA MET A 807 0.61 6.76 -11.10
C MET A 807 -0.85 7.27 -11.11
N ASN A 808 -1.23 8.19 -10.24
CA ASN A 808 -2.63 8.66 -10.13
C ASN A 808 -2.79 10.13 -10.47
#